data_d4e864225e06aed59f3d3c87d2641ec9
#
_entry.id   d4e864225e06aed59f3d3c87d2641ec9
#
_cell.length_a   1.000
_cell.length_b   1.000
_cell.length_c   1.000
_cell.angle_alpha   90.00
_cell.angle_beta   90.00
_cell.angle_gamma   90.00
#
_symmetry.space_group_name_H-M   'P 1'
#
loop_
_entity.id
_entity.type
_entity.pdbx_description
1 polymer ?
#
loop_
_entity_poly.entity_id
_entity_poly.type
_entity_poly.pdbx_seq_one_letter_code
_entity_poly.pdbx_strand_id
1 'polypeptide(L)'
;MLANNNLKICWTLVRRDFRFHRAKNALLTLAVALVTGLYAFVFLLGGAVEGAFLLNYQYTYGSTSHILYSGLTEHQAELLAQHPNVKSAVRLSTLGTLSDPMMGQRSVKLAVTDRDYAATVLSLPTTGRLPEQPYEIALDEYTMGSLGVTYEIGAPVDLQWTDPSGQTHTDRFTLCGWWASPTNFTEACAWITSGTAQELMPGYDGAAAANITLGVTLHQPRDLEQQAAQLLADQGLPELPFTTNLAYNDARMDSANEQARPYYAPAVMVLVCGFLMVLSIVQVTFTQDRAYFAGLKALGFSPRQMRRYLLEKGAAVTVLGLVPGFLIGFGLNLAITPQVVIGMEQNPALYFLNWQPLAAAAVCSLFTVLLAYLLPTLRLARMTPAQALRSSAPQTARGSGSRNGVMTLPRLALRTLKRGMGRTVLSAAALLAAVLMLTDTWTKYTSLQEDLYLAALSPWDYSIADASTASTYQCYNERNQGITEQMVQDLRARPEVTDVSALKTREVPMTADETLRQRVVNYYNQPYDDTMTLKDTQAAYPDWTAGLERFTRDGSYTAIVVGLDNRYLDYVLEYCPLTSGSFDADAFAAGDTVLAGGAYHEGVSCLAAGESVTLAGRDFTVLASLMHDNTYMEGSNSPETSFTFFYLVPLSVFDELFPGQGYRQLAVNIDHSQQASFEAYLDQYEQGLNRGISVTLRSDYQQNFQNSRLNMVLVQGLVGLVLLGIALLNFLNLLAVKTISRRREFAVYQSLGMTLAQLRRLVLLEGLFYALAMAAVLVPVSVGFALAVMPGVIADFSWVAVYHFTVAPLWAALLALAVLALATPPACLRFVTRGTIQERLRTGE
;
A
#
# COMPACT_ATOMS: atom_id res chain seq x y z
N MET A 1 -30.07 52.69 17.92
CA MET A 1 -30.45 51.30 18.20
C MET A 1 -29.22 50.56 18.78
N LEU A 2 -29.27 50.21 20.05
CA LEU A 2 -28.22 49.41 20.67
C LEU A 2 -28.13 48.08 19.94
N ALA A 3 -26.95 47.75 19.48
CA ALA A 3 -26.70 46.47 18.76
C ALA A 3 -27.04 45.29 19.68
N ASN A 4 -28.14 44.59 19.38
CA ASN A 4 -28.53 43.39 20.11
C ASN A 4 -27.51 42.25 19.86
N ASN A 5 -26.57 42.06 20.78
CA ASN A 5 -25.48 41.08 20.68
C ASN A 5 -25.86 39.69 21.25
N ASN A 6 -27.14 39.39 21.38
CA ASN A 6 -27.60 38.09 21.88
C ASN A 6 -27.29 36.95 20.90
N LEU A 7 -26.16 36.30 21.10
CA LEU A 7 -25.66 35.23 20.23
C LEU A 7 -26.39 33.91 20.45
N LYS A 8 -27.10 33.71 21.56
CA LYS A 8 -27.90 32.51 21.85
C LYS A 8 -29.07 32.32 20.86
N ILE A 9 -29.55 33.43 20.27
CA ILE A 9 -30.61 33.42 19.26
C ILE A 9 -30.18 32.64 18.01
N CYS A 10 -28.89 32.66 17.63
CA CYS A 10 -28.38 31.97 16.44
C CYS A 10 -28.64 30.47 16.51
N TRP A 11 -28.29 29.83 17.62
CA TRP A 11 -28.52 28.40 17.81
C TRP A 11 -30.00 28.03 17.82
N THR A 12 -30.85 28.85 18.43
CA THR A 12 -32.29 28.63 18.42
C THR A 12 -32.87 28.64 17.00
N LEU A 13 -32.36 29.59 16.15
CA LEU A 13 -32.76 29.68 14.75
C LEU A 13 -32.24 28.45 13.94
N VAL A 14 -31.02 27.97 14.19
CA VAL A 14 -30.51 26.75 13.59
C VAL A 14 -31.41 25.55 13.89
N ARG A 15 -31.77 25.37 15.18
CA ARG A 15 -32.65 24.26 15.60
C ARG A 15 -34.05 24.32 14.97
N ARG A 16 -34.60 25.55 14.81
CA ARG A 16 -35.88 25.73 14.11
C ARG A 16 -35.77 25.49 12.60
N ASP A 17 -34.71 25.93 11.96
CA ASP A 17 -34.45 25.67 10.53
C ASP A 17 -34.39 24.17 10.22
N PHE A 18 -33.73 23.37 11.06
CA PHE A 18 -33.71 21.91 10.90
C PHE A 18 -35.10 21.27 10.99
N ARG A 19 -36.01 21.81 11.84
CA ARG A 19 -37.38 21.32 11.95
C ARG A 19 -38.27 21.71 10.75
N PHE A 20 -38.13 22.90 10.23
CA PHE A 20 -38.99 23.43 9.15
C PHE A 20 -38.51 22.95 7.76
N HIS A 21 -37.20 22.86 7.54
CA HIS A 21 -36.62 22.52 6.25
C HIS A 21 -36.00 21.12 6.25
N ARG A 22 -36.68 20.12 6.76
CA ARG A 22 -36.18 18.72 6.96
C ARG A 22 -35.54 18.14 5.69
N ALA A 23 -36.24 18.13 4.56
CA ALA A 23 -35.76 17.50 3.33
C ALA A 23 -34.48 18.17 2.79
N LYS A 24 -34.40 19.52 2.90
CA LYS A 24 -33.24 20.29 2.45
C LYS A 24 -32.02 20.04 3.33
N ASN A 25 -32.21 20.07 4.67
CA ASN A 25 -31.11 19.81 5.59
C ASN A 25 -30.69 18.33 5.57
N ALA A 26 -31.63 17.37 5.35
CA ALA A 26 -31.31 15.97 5.14
C ALA A 26 -30.43 15.73 3.89
N LEU A 27 -30.76 16.38 2.76
CA LEU A 27 -29.93 16.28 1.55
C LEU A 27 -28.52 16.83 1.78
N LEU A 28 -28.41 17.95 2.49
CA LEU A 28 -27.10 18.55 2.81
C LEU A 28 -26.31 17.67 3.80
N THR A 29 -27.00 17.11 4.82
CA THR A 29 -26.38 16.17 5.77
C THR A 29 -25.92 14.89 5.07
N LEU A 30 -26.71 14.34 4.13
CA LEU A 30 -26.30 13.20 3.32
C LEU A 30 -25.08 13.49 2.47
N ALA A 31 -25.03 14.66 1.84
CA ALA A 31 -23.88 15.09 1.08
C ALA A 31 -22.60 15.17 1.93
N VAL A 32 -22.73 15.75 3.13
CA VAL A 32 -21.63 15.82 4.09
C VAL A 32 -21.24 14.43 4.59
N ALA A 33 -22.20 13.54 4.85
CA ALA A 33 -21.95 12.17 5.26
C ALA A 33 -21.15 11.38 4.20
N LEU A 34 -21.50 11.52 2.91
CA LEU A 34 -20.75 10.89 1.82
C LEU A 34 -19.31 11.41 1.74
N VAL A 35 -19.11 12.71 1.84
CA VAL A 35 -17.77 13.31 1.83
C VAL A 35 -16.97 12.89 3.06
N THR A 36 -17.59 12.86 4.24
CA THR A 36 -16.95 12.36 5.48
C THR A 36 -16.60 10.88 5.37
N GLY A 37 -17.50 10.08 4.78
CA GLY A 37 -17.26 8.65 4.56
C GLY A 37 -16.06 8.38 3.66
N LEU A 38 -15.91 9.16 2.58
CA LEU A 38 -14.73 9.07 1.72
C LEU A 38 -13.44 9.48 2.43
N TYR A 39 -13.45 10.55 3.24
CA TYR A 39 -12.28 10.91 4.05
C TYR A 39 -11.93 9.79 5.03
N ALA A 40 -12.94 9.28 5.75
CA ALA A 40 -12.72 8.20 6.70
C ALA A 40 -12.16 6.95 6.02
N PHE A 41 -12.69 6.55 4.87
CA PHE A 41 -12.19 5.44 4.09
C PHE A 41 -10.73 5.64 3.65
N VAL A 42 -10.42 6.78 3.04
CA VAL A 42 -9.06 7.07 2.52
C VAL A 42 -8.03 7.11 3.65
N PHE A 43 -8.34 7.76 4.77
CA PHE A 43 -7.40 7.83 5.90
C PHE A 43 -7.27 6.51 6.67
N LEU A 44 -8.36 5.73 6.82
CA LEU A 44 -8.29 4.42 7.43
C LEU A 44 -7.49 3.44 6.56
N LEU A 45 -7.70 3.46 5.25
CA LEU A 45 -6.95 2.62 4.31
C LEU A 45 -5.46 2.99 4.29
N GLY A 46 -5.14 4.29 4.18
CA GLY A 46 -3.74 4.74 4.21
C GLY A 46 -3.04 4.36 5.51
N GLY A 47 -3.72 4.54 6.65
CA GLY A 47 -3.20 4.13 7.95
C GLY A 47 -3.06 2.61 8.12
N ALA A 48 -3.95 1.82 7.50
CA ALA A 48 -3.83 0.37 7.50
C ALA A 48 -2.62 -0.11 6.68
N VAL A 49 -2.39 0.49 5.51
CA VAL A 49 -1.22 0.18 4.66
C VAL A 49 0.07 0.58 5.37
N GLU A 50 0.16 1.80 5.91
CA GLU A 50 1.31 2.25 6.71
C GLU A 50 1.61 1.31 7.87
N GLY A 51 0.56 0.94 8.64
CA GLY A 51 0.68 -0.01 9.75
C GLY A 51 1.15 -1.39 9.30
N ALA A 52 0.68 -1.87 8.15
CA ALA A 52 1.09 -3.17 7.60
C ALA A 52 2.58 -3.17 7.20
N PHE A 53 3.09 -2.10 6.60
CA PHE A 53 4.52 -1.96 6.30
C PHE A 53 5.36 -1.91 7.58
N LEU A 54 4.96 -1.11 8.58
CA LEU A 54 5.65 -1.05 9.87
C LEU A 54 5.66 -2.41 10.57
N LEU A 55 4.55 -3.13 10.52
CA LEU A 55 4.46 -4.46 11.11
C LEU A 55 5.33 -5.47 10.34
N ASN A 56 5.41 -5.38 9.01
CA ASN A 56 6.33 -6.20 8.23
C ASN A 56 7.79 -5.97 8.66
N TYR A 57 8.20 -4.72 8.92
CA TYR A 57 9.52 -4.45 9.49
C TYR A 57 9.68 -5.02 10.91
N GLN A 58 8.62 -4.99 11.74
CA GLN A 58 8.66 -5.62 13.06
C GLN A 58 8.79 -7.14 12.96
N TYR A 59 8.13 -7.78 12.00
CA TYR A 59 8.31 -9.21 11.73
C TYR A 59 9.72 -9.52 11.26
N THR A 60 10.27 -8.72 10.36
CA THR A 60 11.67 -8.88 9.93
C THR A 60 12.64 -8.76 11.11
N TYR A 61 12.39 -7.86 12.03
CA TYR A 61 13.20 -7.70 13.25
C TYR A 61 12.92 -8.78 14.30
N GLY A 62 11.78 -9.41 14.27
CA GLY A 62 11.39 -10.47 15.19
C GLY A 62 10.81 -9.99 16.51
N SER A 63 10.55 -8.70 16.70
CA SER A 63 9.99 -8.17 17.95
C SER A 63 9.26 -6.85 17.75
N THR A 64 8.27 -6.60 18.59
CA THR A 64 7.62 -5.29 18.72
C THR A 64 8.31 -4.38 19.75
N SER A 65 9.33 -4.88 20.46
CA SER A 65 10.16 -4.05 21.36
C SER A 65 11.00 -3.06 20.56
N HIS A 66 11.36 -1.94 21.19
CA HIS A 66 12.23 -0.93 20.58
C HIS A 66 13.71 -1.32 20.62
N ILE A 67 14.14 -1.95 21.71
CA ILE A 67 15.51 -2.36 21.97
C ILE A 67 15.49 -3.79 22.52
N LEU A 68 16.40 -4.63 22.06
CA LEU A 68 16.67 -5.95 22.62
C LEU A 68 18.08 -5.95 23.19
N TYR A 69 18.22 -6.13 24.51
CA TYR A 69 19.49 -6.37 25.18
C TYR A 69 19.69 -7.88 25.34
N SER A 70 20.87 -8.39 25.05
CA SER A 70 21.18 -9.82 25.13
C SER A 70 22.34 -10.07 26.12
N GLY A 71 22.35 -11.28 26.68
CA GLY A 71 23.44 -11.66 27.62
C GLY A 71 23.38 -10.98 28.97
N LEU A 72 22.17 -10.65 29.43
CA LEU A 72 21.97 -10.03 30.76
C LEU A 72 21.88 -11.08 31.86
N THR A 73 22.37 -10.70 33.05
CA THR A 73 22.02 -11.37 34.30
C THR A 73 20.65 -10.89 34.81
N GLU A 74 20.02 -11.64 35.70
CA GLU A 74 18.72 -11.25 36.30
C GLU A 74 18.77 -9.85 36.93
N HIS A 75 19.81 -9.52 37.67
CA HIS A 75 19.96 -8.22 38.27
C HIS A 75 20.09 -7.07 37.28
N GLN A 76 20.82 -7.28 36.16
CA GLN A 76 20.94 -6.28 35.08
C GLN A 76 19.63 -6.05 34.37
N ALA A 77 18.88 -7.13 34.09
CA ALA A 77 17.57 -7.04 33.49
C ALA A 77 16.56 -6.27 34.36
N GLU A 78 16.57 -6.51 35.70
CA GLU A 78 15.74 -5.77 36.66
C GLU A 78 16.07 -4.29 36.70
N LEU A 79 17.35 -3.93 36.73
CA LEU A 79 17.80 -2.52 36.74
C LEU A 79 17.32 -1.78 35.48
N LEU A 80 17.49 -2.38 34.31
CA LEU A 80 17.02 -1.79 33.05
C LEU A 80 15.49 -1.68 32.99
N ALA A 81 14.77 -2.70 33.45
CA ALA A 81 13.30 -2.70 33.43
C ALA A 81 12.69 -1.60 34.34
N GLN A 82 13.37 -1.21 35.42
CA GLN A 82 12.91 -0.18 36.35
C GLN A 82 13.28 1.25 35.96
N HIS A 83 13.98 1.45 34.83
CA HIS A 83 14.38 2.78 34.40
C HIS A 83 13.17 3.66 34.01
N PRO A 84 13.14 4.96 34.39
CA PRO A 84 11.99 5.85 34.16
C PRO A 84 11.56 6.03 32.69
N ASN A 85 12.49 5.89 31.74
CA ASN A 85 12.19 6.00 30.30
C ASN A 85 11.58 4.73 29.71
N VAL A 86 11.62 3.61 30.46
CA VAL A 86 11.08 2.33 30.03
C VAL A 86 9.58 2.29 30.32
N LYS A 87 8.81 2.06 29.28
CA LYS A 87 7.35 1.90 29.37
C LYS A 87 6.95 0.49 29.77
N SER A 88 7.61 -0.50 29.17
CA SER A 88 7.45 -1.92 29.47
C SER A 88 8.73 -2.66 29.14
N ALA A 89 9.00 -3.70 29.89
CA ALA A 89 10.10 -4.62 29.66
C ALA A 89 9.58 -6.06 29.73
N VAL A 90 9.99 -6.89 28.81
CA VAL A 90 9.65 -8.31 28.72
C VAL A 90 10.93 -9.13 28.58
N ARG A 91 10.94 -10.37 29.07
CA ARG A 91 12.16 -11.16 29.17
C ARG A 91 12.03 -12.58 28.66
N LEU A 92 13.15 -13.08 28.19
CA LEU A 92 13.38 -14.44 27.70
C LEU A 92 14.63 -14.97 28.37
N SER A 93 14.61 -16.24 28.81
CA SER A 93 15.82 -16.96 29.26
C SER A 93 16.16 -18.06 28.27
N THR A 94 17.29 -17.92 27.57
CA THR A 94 17.75 -18.88 26.55
C THR A 94 18.57 -20.00 27.19
N LEU A 95 18.25 -21.26 26.84
CA LEU A 95 19.06 -22.43 27.20
C LEU A 95 20.09 -22.74 26.14
N GLY A 96 19.73 -22.67 24.89
CA GLY A 96 20.57 -22.98 23.75
C GLY A 96 19.91 -22.71 22.43
N THR A 97 20.49 -23.22 21.36
CA THR A 97 19.99 -23.03 19.98
C THR A 97 19.86 -24.39 19.32
N LEU A 98 18.80 -24.60 18.55
CA LEU A 98 18.63 -25.79 17.74
C LEU A 98 19.77 -25.92 16.74
N SER A 99 20.31 -27.11 16.62
CA SER A 99 21.48 -27.41 15.78
C SER A 99 21.18 -28.40 14.64
N ASP A 100 19.90 -28.63 14.32
CA ASP A 100 19.52 -29.50 13.21
C ASP A 100 19.93 -28.87 11.87
N PRO A 101 20.61 -29.63 10.99
CA PRO A 101 21.03 -29.17 9.67
C PRO A 101 19.89 -28.65 8.78
N MET A 102 18.66 -29.13 8.98
CA MET A 102 17.48 -28.71 8.23
C MET A 102 16.99 -27.29 8.58
N MET A 103 17.50 -26.70 9.66
CA MET A 103 17.18 -25.31 10.04
C MET A 103 17.84 -24.26 9.15
N GLY A 104 18.82 -24.67 8.32
CA GLY A 104 19.55 -23.72 7.47
C GLY A 104 20.27 -22.65 8.28
N GLN A 105 20.11 -21.39 7.88
CA GLN A 105 20.66 -20.23 8.63
C GLN A 105 19.70 -19.73 9.71
N ARG A 106 18.51 -20.31 9.83
CA ARG A 106 17.53 -19.88 10.82
C ARG A 106 17.95 -20.30 12.22
N SER A 107 18.11 -19.30 13.08
CA SER A 107 18.39 -19.53 14.50
C SER A 107 17.09 -19.78 15.25
N VAL A 108 16.95 -20.94 15.90
CA VAL A 108 15.83 -21.27 16.77
C VAL A 108 16.32 -21.40 18.20
N LYS A 109 15.94 -20.48 19.06
CA LYS A 109 16.36 -20.45 20.46
C LYS A 109 15.47 -21.38 21.30
N LEU A 110 16.06 -22.35 21.98
CA LEU A 110 15.37 -23.12 23.02
C LEU A 110 15.33 -22.30 24.29
N ALA A 111 14.13 -21.92 24.75
CA ALA A 111 14.03 -20.89 25.75
C ALA A 111 12.78 -21.00 26.66
N VAL A 112 12.90 -20.39 27.83
CA VAL A 112 11.80 -20.18 28.79
C VAL A 112 11.28 -18.76 28.63
N THR A 113 9.94 -18.62 28.52
CA THR A 113 9.30 -17.32 28.33
C THR A 113 8.03 -17.20 29.17
N ASP A 114 7.58 -15.96 29.33
CA ASP A 114 6.24 -15.62 29.76
C ASP A 114 5.32 -15.30 28.56
N ARG A 115 4.02 -15.16 28.82
CA ARG A 115 3.04 -14.83 27.78
C ARG A 115 3.30 -13.48 27.13
N ASP A 116 3.78 -12.51 27.90
CA ASP A 116 3.96 -11.14 27.45
C ASP A 116 5.17 -11.04 26.49
N TYR A 117 6.24 -11.76 26.79
CA TYR A 117 7.38 -11.86 25.87
C TYR A 117 6.99 -12.60 24.59
N ALA A 118 6.34 -13.77 24.70
CA ALA A 118 5.88 -14.54 23.52
C ALA A 118 4.98 -13.69 22.60
N ALA A 119 4.11 -12.86 23.17
CA ALA A 119 3.29 -11.92 22.40
C ALA A 119 4.11 -10.83 21.73
N THR A 120 5.12 -10.30 22.44
CA THR A 120 6.00 -9.23 21.93
C THR A 120 6.87 -9.69 20.76
N VAL A 121 7.34 -10.94 20.81
CA VAL A 121 8.11 -11.55 19.71
C VAL A 121 7.22 -12.32 18.70
N LEU A 122 5.91 -12.06 18.73
CA LEU A 122 4.96 -12.60 17.74
C LEU A 122 4.94 -14.14 17.67
N SER A 123 5.29 -14.79 18.79
CA SER A 123 5.47 -16.25 18.90
C SER A 123 4.53 -16.86 19.94
N LEU A 124 3.34 -16.26 20.11
CA LEU A 124 2.31 -16.82 20.97
C LEU A 124 1.54 -17.91 20.19
N PRO A 125 1.39 -19.14 20.74
CA PRO A 125 0.62 -20.19 20.08
C PRO A 125 -0.78 -19.78 19.66
N THR A 126 -1.10 -19.95 18.38
CA THR A 126 -2.45 -19.76 17.83
C THR A 126 -3.27 -21.02 17.90
N THR A 127 -2.60 -22.19 17.95
CA THR A 127 -3.21 -23.50 18.16
C THR A 127 -2.56 -24.14 19.39
N GLY A 128 -3.37 -24.68 20.28
CA GLY A 128 -2.87 -25.21 21.54
C GLY A 128 -2.58 -24.12 22.57
N ARG A 129 -1.49 -24.24 23.33
CA ARG A 129 -1.10 -23.34 24.41
C ARG A 129 0.41 -23.28 24.59
N LEU A 130 0.88 -22.35 25.43
CA LEU A 130 2.27 -22.37 25.93
C LEU A 130 2.50 -23.60 26.83
N PRO A 131 3.74 -24.10 26.94
CA PRO A 131 4.09 -25.23 27.78
C PRO A 131 3.78 -24.98 29.26
N GLU A 132 3.12 -25.95 29.93
CA GLU A 132 2.80 -25.92 31.35
C GLU A 132 3.33 -27.16 32.10
N GLN A 133 3.54 -28.28 31.38
CA GLN A 133 4.03 -29.53 31.96
C GLN A 133 5.50 -29.79 31.55
N PRO A 134 6.23 -30.60 32.31
CA PRO A 134 7.60 -30.98 31.97
C PRO A 134 7.65 -31.63 30.56
N TYR A 135 8.71 -31.30 29.83
CA TYR A 135 8.95 -31.77 28.45
C TYR A 135 7.84 -31.46 27.44
N GLU A 136 6.98 -30.49 27.74
CA GLU A 136 6.15 -29.89 26.71
C GLU A 136 6.92 -28.84 25.93
N ILE A 137 6.63 -28.73 24.62
CA ILE A 137 7.23 -27.75 23.73
C ILE A 137 6.18 -27.09 22.84
N ALA A 138 6.35 -25.78 22.57
CA ALA A 138 5.60 -25.09 21.54
C ALA A 138 6.56 -24.52 20.49
N LEU A 139 6.21 -24.67 19.20
CA LEU A 139 7.05 -24.37 18.05
C LEU A 139 6.27 -23.54 17.02
N ASP A 140 6.98 -22.85 16.16
CA ASP A 140 6.37 -22.30 14.95
C ASP A 140 6.22 -23.37 13.85
N GLU A 141 5.28 -23.14 12.93
CA GLU A 141 4.98 -24.08 11.83
C GLU A 141 6.17 -24.34 10.93
N TYR A 142 7.04 -23.35 10.72
CA TYR A 142 8.23 -23.52 9.90
C TYR A 142 9.24 -24.47 10.55
N THR A 143 9.51 -24.29 11.84
CA THR A 143 10.39 -25.19 12.63
C THR A 143 9.82 -26.61 12.67
N MET A 144 8.49 -26.74 12.86
CA MET A 144 7.82 -28.05 12.80
C MET A 144 8.00 -28.72 11.42
N GLY A 145 7.82 -27.92 10.35
CA GLY A 145 8.03 -28.38 8.98
C GLY A 145 9.43 -28.90 8.75
N SER A 146 10.45 -28.14 9.15
CA SER A 146 11.86 -28.51 9.01
C SER A 146 12.22 -29.77 9.81
N LEU A 147 11.66 -29.95 11.00
CA LEU A 147 11.87 -31.14 11.84
C LEU A 147 10.98 -32.35 11.44
N GLY A 148 10.07 -32.20 10.49
CA GLY A 148 9.14 -33.26 10.11
C GLY A 148 8.10 -33.59 11.20
N VAL A 149 7.78 -32.66 12.10
CA VAL A 149 6.81 -32.86 13.18
C VAL A 149 5.39 -32.81 12.65
N THR A 150 4.55 -33.80 13.06
CA THR A 150 3.13 -33.79 12.70
C THR A 150 2.37 -32.66 13.41
N TYR A 151 1.40 -32.00 12.71
CA TYR A 151 0.58 -30.90 13.25
C TYR A 151 -0.56 -31.44 14.14
N GLU A 152 -0.20 -32.18 15.21
CA GLU A 152 -1.14 -32.72 16.18
C GLU A 152 -0.65 -32.48 17.61
N ILE A 153 -1.51 -31.97 18.48
CA ILE A 153 -1.19 -31.78 19.91
C ILE A 153 -0.90 -33.16 20.51
N GLY A 154 0.23 -33.27 21.21
CA GLY A 154 0.72 -34.54 21.77
C GLY A 154 1.72 -35.26 20.86
N ALA A 155 2.01 -34.77 19.68
CA ALA A 155 3.01 -35.36 18.81
C ALA A 155 4.41 -35.35 19.47
N PRO A 156 5.21 -36.42 19.31
CA PRO A 156 6.57 -36.42 19.80
C PRO A 156 7.48 -35.53 18.94
N VAL A 157 8.38 -34.82 19.59
CA VAL A 157 9.37 -33.93 18.96
C VAL A 157 10.74 -34.34 19.46
N ASP A 158 11.55 -34.96 18.60
CA ASP A 158 12.96 -35.23 18.88
C ASP A 158 13.78 -33.99 18.46
N LEU A 159 14.47 -33.37 19.42
CA LEU A 159 15.11 -32.08 19.23
C LEU A 159 16.61 -32.19 19.49
N GLN A 160 17.42 -31.75 18.52
CA GLN A 160 18.86 -31.58 18.69
C GLN A 160 19.17 -30.10 18.91
N TRP A 161 19.86 -29.82 20.01
CA TRP A 161 20.19 -28.45 20.38
C TRP A 161 21.58 -28.33 20.98
N THR A 162 22.18 -27.15 20.88
CA THR A 162 23.53 -26.87 21.38
C THR A 162 23.44 -25.84 22.50
N ASP A 163 24.05 -26.11 23.62
CA ASP A 163 24.12 -25.21 24.76
C ASP A 163 25.15 -24.09 24.57
N PRO A 164 25.19 -23.05 25.43
CA PRO A 164 26.16 -21.96 25.32
C PRO A 164 27.63 -22.41 25.46
N SER A 165 27.91 -23.64 25.96
CA SER A 165 29.27 -24.19 26.03
C SER A 165 29.70 -24.86 24.72
N GLY A 166 28.78 -25.01 23.75
CA GLY A 166 29.00 -25.68 22.49
C GLY A 166 28.74 -27.19 22.53
N GLN A 167 28.19 -27.73 23.65
CA GLN A 167 27.82 -29.11 23.76
C GLN A 167 26.46 -29.37 23.14
N THR A 168 26.36 -30.41 22.29
CA THR A 168 25.11 -30.81 21.63
C THR A 168 24.37 -31.81 22.50
N HIS A 169 23.07 -31.61 22.65
CA HIS A 169 22.13 -32.45 23.38
C HIS A 169 21.04 -32.95 22.44
N THR A 170 20.44 -34.08 22.76
CA THR A 170 19.28 -34.61 22.04
C THR A 170 18.24 -35.04 23.07
N ASP A 171 17.08 -34.37 23.00
CA ASP A 171 16.01 -34.60 23.96
C ASP A 171 14.68 -34.77 23.26
N ARG A 172 13.76 -35.46 23.90
CA ARG A 172 12.42 -35.71 23.39
C ARG A 172 11.38 -34.90 24.14
N PHE A 173 10.58 -34.17 23.36
CA PHE A 173 9.49 -33.34 23.86
C PHE A 173 8.12 -33.81 23.34
N THR A 174 7.08 -33.23 23.91
CA THR A 174 5.69 -33.39 23.46
C THR A 174 5.13 -32.07 23.00
N LEU A 175 4.63 -31.96 21.77
CA LEU A 175 4.07 -30.76 21.21
C LEU A 175 2.80 -30.33 21.94
N CYS A 176 2.75 -29.12 22.49
CA CYS A 176 1.59 -28.59 23.20
C CYS A 176 0.94 -27.37 22.50
N GLY A 177 1.60 -26.80 21.51
CA GLY A 177 1.06 -25.67 20.75
C GLY A 177 1.96 -25.25 19.61
N TRP A 178 1.38 -24.51 18.65
CA TRP A 178 2.15 -23.93 17.55
C TRP A 178 1.51 -22.66 17.03
N TRP A 179 2.26 -21.89 16.24
CA TRP A 179 1.83 -20.66 15.58
C TRP A 179 2.42 -20.56 14.18
N ALA A 180 1.73 -19.82 13.30
CA ALA A 180 2.27 -19.45 12.00
C ALA A 180 3.37 -18.40 12.20
N SER A 181 4.56 -18.67 11.71
CA SER A 181 5.67 -17.71 11.71
C SER A 181 5.78 -17.08 10.33
N PRO A 182 5.99 -15.75 10.24
CA PRO A 182 6.27 -15.12 8.96
C PRO A 182 7.52 -15.68 8.31
N THR A 183 7.51 -15.79 6.98
CA THR A 183 8.62 -16.35 6.20
C THR A 183 9.90 -15.54 6.28
N ASN A 184 9.80 -14.25 6.57
CA ASN A 184 10.92 -13.32 6.72
C ASN A 184 11.53 -13.27 8.14
N PHE A 185 11.13 -14.20 9.02
CA PHE A 185 11.57 -14.25 10.41
C PHE A 185 12.88 -15.04 10.53
N THR A 186 13.99 -14.39 10.82
CA THR A 186 15.32 -15.04 10.89
C THR A 186 15.58 -15.73 12.22
N GLU A 187 15.03 -15.20 13.32
CA GLU A 187 15.13 -15.80 14.65
C GLU A 187 13.77 -16.35 15.07
N ALA A 188 13.76 -17.56 15.56
CA ALA A 188 12.57 -18.19 16.11
C ALA A 188 12.85 -18.70 17.54
N CYS A 189 11.77 -19.08 18.21
CA CYS A 189 11.85 -19.61 19.56
C CYS A 189 11.11 -20.94 19.67
N ALA A 190 11.68 -21.84 20.42
CA ALA A 190 11.07 -23.08 20.89
C ALA A 190 10.80 -22.93 22.39
N TRP A 191 9.53 -22.84 22.76
CA TRP A 191 9.14 -22.59 24.14
C TRP A 191 9.10 -23.85 24.97
N ILE A 192 9.75 -23.83 26.15
CA ILE A 192 9.69 -24.89 27.15
C ILE A 192 9.38 -24.30 28.52
N THR A 193 9.08 -25.16 29.49
CA THR A 193 8.87 -24.75 30.89
C THR A 193 10.17 -24.50 31.62
N SER A 194 10.15 -23.67 32.67
CA SER A 194 11.30 -23.45 33.56
C SER A 194 11.73 -24.72 34.29
N GLY A 195 10.77 -25.63 34.63
CA GLY A 195 11.09 -26.92 35.25
C GLY A 195 11.89 -27.82 34.31
N THR A 196 11.48 -27.92 33.03
CA THR A 196 12.24 -28.66 32.01
C THR A 196 13.62 -28.06 31.80
N ALA A 197 13.72 -26.74 31.72
CA ALA A 197 14.99 -26.04 31.57
C ALA A 197 15.96 -26.33 32.72
N GLN A 198 15.47 -26.39 33.96
CA GLN A 198 16.26 -26.73 35.15
C GLN A 198 16.78 -28.17 35.14
N GLU A 199 15.93 -29.12 34.60
CA GLU A 199 16.36 -30.52 34.45
C GLU A 199 17.40 -30.69 33.36
N LEU A 200 17.24 -30.01 32.23
CA LEU A 200 18.15 -30.08 31.09
C LEU A 200 19.49 -29.39 31.37
N MET A 201 19.46 -28.24 32.03
CA MET A 201 20.66 -27.45 32.36
C MET A 201 20.57 -26.91 33.78
N PRO A 202 21.01 -27.69 34.79
CA PRO A 202 21.00 -27.25 36.16
C PRO A 202 21.79 -25.95 36.33
N GLY A 203 21.11 -24.91 36.85
CA GLY A 203 21.72 -23.60 37.09
C GLY A 203 21.59 -22.60 35.93
N TYR A 204 20.76 -22.90 34.91
CA TYR A 204 20.48 -21.97 33.83
C TYR A 204 19.88 -20.62 34.30
N ASP A 205 19.20 -20.63 35.45
CA ASP A 205 18.60 -19.48 36.13
C ASP A 205 19.45 -18.95 37.31
N GLY A 206 20.69 -19.37 37.39
CA GLY A 206 21.63 -18.90 38.43
C GLY A 206 21.87 -17.38 38.33
N ALA A 207 22.09 -16.70 39.46
CA ALA A 207 22.26 -15.24 39.51
C ALA A 207 23.43 -14.71 38.66
N ALA A 208 24.35 -15.56 38.24
CA ALA A 208 25.47 -15.26 37.36
C ALA A 208 25.25 -15.68 35.92
N ALA A 209 24.12 -16.32 35.61
CA ALA A 209 23.81 -16.75 34.24
C ALA A 209 23.48 -15.54 33.37
N ALA A 210 24.34 -15.28 32.39
CA ALA A 210 24.15 -14.20 31.43
C ALA A 210 23.39 -14.67 30.19
N ASN A 211 22.18 -15.17 30.37
CA ASN A 211 21.38 -15.81 29.35
C ASN A 211 20.02 -15.13 29.09
N ILE A 212 19.80 -13.97 29.70
CA ILE A 212 18.56 -13.23 29.58
C ILE A 212 18.64 -12.29 28.38
N THR A 213 17.61 -12.33 27.55
CA THR A 213 17.31 -11.30 26.56
C THR A 213 16.15 -10.45 27.08
N LEU A 214 16.35 -9.13 27.15
CA LEU A 214 15.36 -8.17 27.62
C LEU A 214 14.87 -7.32 26.46
N GLY A 215 13.58 -7.42 26.15
CA GLY A 215 12.90 -6.56 25.20
C GLY A 215 12.37 -5.31 25.89
N VAL A 216 12.87 -4.15 25.51
CA VAL A 216 12.52 -2.86 26.13
C VAL A 216 11.68 -2.03 25.16
N THR A 217 10.53 -1.54 25.65
CA THR A 217 9.70 -0.54 24.97
C THR A 217 9.80 0.79 25.69
N LEU A 218 10.18 1.85 24.98
CA LEU A 218 10.37 3.19 25.53
C LEU A 218 9.09 4.02 25.42
N HIS A 219 8.96 5.05 26.27
CA HIS A 219 7.87 6.02 26.19
C HIS A 219 7.95 6.87 24.90
N GLN A 220 9.15 7.20 24.43
CA GLN A 220 9.40 7.98 23.23
C GLN A 220 10.57 7.34 22.46
N PRO A 221 10.28 6.53 21.44
CA PRO A 221 11.34 5.91 20.62
C PRO A 221 11.89 6.95 19.64
N ARG A 222 13.06 7.48 19.92
CA ARG A 222 13.86 8.35 19.06
C ARG A 222 15.33 8.04 19.26
N ASP A 223 16.13 8.06 18.20
CA ASP A 223 17.56 7.78 18.29
C ASP A 223 17.87 6.58 19.19
N LEU A 224 17.28 5.41 18.82
CA LEU A 224 17.24 4.22 19.67
C LEU A 224 18.62 3.75 20.10
N GLU A 225 19.65 3.87 19.25
CA GLU A 225 21.02 3.50 19.57
C GLU A 225 21.58 4.36 20.72
N GLN A 226 21.38 5.68 20.62
CA GLN A 226 21.81 6.59 21.65
C GLN A 226 21.05 6.34 22.96
N GLN A 227 19.73 6.13 22.89
CA GLN A 227 18.93 5.82 24.09
C GLN A 227 19.32 4.47 24.70
N ALA A 228 19.62 3.46 23.90
CA ALA A 228 20.08 2.16 24.38
C ALA A 228 21.41 2.28 25.15
N ALA A 229 22.38 2.97 24.58
CA ALA A 229 23.65 3.21 25.24
C ALA A 229 23.48 4.05 26.53
N GLN A 230 22.60 5.06 26.50
CA GLN A 230 22.33 5.91 27.65
C GLN A 230 21.65 5.14 28.79
N LEU A 231 20.71 4.23 28.52
CA LEU A 231 20.07 3.38 29.52
C LEU A 231 21.09 2.52 30.27
N LEU A 232 22.10 1.97 29.59
CA LEU A 232 23.19 1.23 30.20
C LEU A 232 24.05 2.16 31.11
N ALA A 233 24.42 3.33 30.58
CA ALA A 233 25.24 4.30 31.29
C ALA A 233 24.55 4.85 32.56
N ASP A 234 23.25 5.17 32.47
CA ASP A 234 22.46 5.71 33.59
C ASP A 234 22.34 4.69 34.76
N GLN A 235 22.38 3.40 34.44
CA GLN A 235 22.36 2.31 35.42
C GLN A 235 23.77 1.85 35.85
N GLY A 236 24.81 2.47 35.33
CA GLY A 236 26.21 2.11 35.63
C GLY A 236 26.57 0.69 35.17
N LEU A 237 25.88 0.19 34.13
CA LEU A 237 26.13 -1.13 33.57
C LEU A 237 27.29 -1.08 32.56
N PRO A 238 28.03 -2.20 32.37
CA PRO A 238 29.03 -2.29 31.31
C PRO A 238 28.38 -2.20 29.93
N GLU A 239 29.20 -2.01 28.91
CA GLU A 239 28.75 -2.12 27.52
C GLU A 239 28.25 -3.55 27.24
N LEU A 240 26.95 -3.70 27.07
CA LEU A 240 26.27 -4.95 26.82
C LEU A 240 25.75 -4.95 25.38
N PRO A 241 25.74 -6.11 24.70
CA PRO A 241 25.21 -6.19 23.34
C PRO A 241 23.72 -5.85 23.32
N PHE A 242 23.35 -4.98 22.43
CA PHE A 242 21.96 -4.65 22.14
C PHE A 242 21.73 -4.51 20.64
N THR A 243 20.49 -4.71 20.23
CA THR A 243 20.02 -4.43 18.89
C THR A 243 18.81 -3.49 18.95
N THR A 244 18.73 -2.56 18.01
CA THR A 244 17.63 -1.61 17.91
C THR A 244 16.66 -2.03 16.81
N ASN A 245 15.37 -1.87 17.07
CA ASN A 245 14.33 -2.24 16.12
C ASN A 245 14.27 -1.24 14.96
N LEU A 246 14.68 -1.70 13.79
CA LEU A 246 14.70 -0.90 12.57
C LEU A 246 13.30 -0.40 12.14
N ALA A 247 12.22 -1.05 12.57
CA ALA A 247 10.86 -0.57 12.33
C ALA A 247 10.59 0.83 12.90
N TYR A 248 11.37 1.24 13.91
CA TYR A 248 11.29 2.56 14.56
C TYR A 248 12.43 3.50 14.15
N ASN A 249 13.21 3.15 13.14
CA ASN A 249 14.18 4.04 12.52
C ASN A 249 13.45 5.05 11.64
N ASP A 250 13.85 6.33 11.69
CA ASP A 250 13.22 7.41 10.91
C ASP A 250 13.19 7.08 9.41
N ALA A 251 14.26 6.52 8.85
CA ALA A 251 14.32 6.15 7.43
C ALA A 251 13.30 5.06 7.05
N ARG A 252 13.06 4.07 7.92
CA ARG A 252 12.06 3.01 7.67
C ARG A 252 10.64 3.52 7.89
N MET A 253 10.42 4.40 8.86
CA MET A 253 9.14 5.08 9.05
C MET A 253 8.83 5.98 7.86
N ASP A 254 9.81 6.70 7.32
CA ASP A 254 9.66 7.50 6.10
C ASP A 254 9.35 6.62 4.89
N SER A 255 10.01 5.47 4.74
CA SER A 255 9.71 4.49 3.70
C SER A 255 8.27 3.95 3.81
N ALA A 256 7.80 3.59 5.00
CA ALA A 256 6.42 3.17 5.21
C ALA A 256 5.42 4.29 4.86
N ASN A 257 5.72 5.53 5.23
CA ASN A 257 4.93 6.71 4.86
C ASN A 257 4.92 6.94 3.35
N GLU A 258 6.05 6.78 2.66
CA GLU A 258 6.13 6.88 1.19
C GLU A 258 5.28 5.82 0.51
N GLN A 259 5.35 4.59 0.96
CA GLN A 259 4.51 3.49 0.46
C GLN A 259 3.01 3.73 0.70
N ALA A 260 2.64 4.34 1.82
CA ALA A 260 1.25 4.70 2.12
C ALA A 260 0.76 5.97 1.37
N ARG A 261 1.66 6.84 0.91
CA ARG A 261 1.35 8.12 0.26
C ARG A 261 0.38 8.02 -0.92
N PRO A 262 0.50 7.05 -1.85
CA PRO A 262 -0.47 6.87 -2.94
C PRO A 262 -1.90 6.64 -2.45
N TYR A 263 -2.08 6.02 -1.29
CA TYR A 263 -3.39 5.74 -0.70
C TYR A 263 -4.01 6.98 -0.04
N TYR A 264 -3.20 7.95 0.41
CA TYR A 264 -3.67 9.24 0.92
C TYR A 264 -3.94 10.28 -0.18
N ALA A 265 -3.32 10.16 -1.34
CA ALA A 265 -3.46 11.11 -2.45
C ALA A 265 -4.92 11.37 -2.87
N PRO A 266 -5.83 10.39 -2.90
CA PRO A 266 -7.25 10.60 -3.19
C PRO A 266 -7.95 11.58 -2.22
N ALA A 267 -7.45 11.78 -0.99
CA ALA A 267 -8.03 12.71 -0.04
C ALA A 267 -8.06 14.15 -0.57
N VAL A 268 -7.06 14.56 -1.35
CA VAL A 268 -7.02 15.90 -1.97
C VAL A 268 -8.16 16.06 -2.98
N MET A 269 -8.41 15.02 -3.79
CA MET A 269 -9.53 15.03 -4.74
C MET A 269 -10.88 15.04 -4.02
N VAL A 270 -11.01 14.30 -2.92
CA VAL A 270 -12.20 14.31 -2.06
C VAL A 270 -12.41 15.73 -1.48
N LEU A 271 -11.34 16.42 -1.05
CA LEU A 271 -11.41 17.81 -0.57
C LEU A 271 -11.99 18.73 -1.64
N VAL A 272 -11.43 18.71 -2.84
CA VAL A 272 -11.86 19.58 -3.95
C VAL A 272 -13.30 19.26 -4.35
N CYS A 273 -13.61 18.02 -4.64
CA CYS A 273 -14.95 17.61 -5.09
C CYS A 273 -16.01 17.78 -3.99
N GLY A 274 -15.67 17.43 -2.76
CA GLY A 274 -16.53 17.60 -1.59
C GLY A 274 -16.82 19.09 -1.32
N PHE A 275 -15.80 19.93 -1.37
CA PHE A 275 -15.97 21.39 -1.27
C PHE A 275 -16.88 21.94 -2.37
N LEU A 276 -16.65 21.57 -3.63
CA LEU A 276 -17.45 22.05 -4.76
C LEU A 276 -18.91 21.59 -4.65
N MET A 277 -19.14 20.37 -4.20
CA MET A 277 -20.47 19.82 -3.97
C MET A 277 -21.18 20.58 -2.84
N VAL A 278 -20.58 20.66 -1.67
CA VAL A 278 -21.19 21.38 -0.52
C VAL A 278 -21.44 22.83 -0.86
N LEU A 279 -20.47 23.50 -1.49
CA LEU A 279 -20.59 24.88 -1.94
C LEU A 279 -21.76 25.05 -2.91
N SER A 280 -21.96 24.14 -3.86
CA SER A 280 -23.07 24.19 -4.81
C SER A 280 -24.43 24.06 -4.10
N ILE A 281 -24.60 23.11 -3.18
CA ILE A 281 -25.83 22.93 -2.40
C ILE A 281 -26.10 24.15 -1.52
N VAL A 282 -25.08 24.67 -0.85
CA VAL A 282 -25.16 25.87 0.00
C VAL A 282 -25.56 27.08 -0.84
N GLN A 283 -24.96 27.32 -2.01
CA GLN A 283 -25.34 28.44 -2.89
C GLN A 283 -26.79 28.35 -3.36
N VAL A 284 -27.29 27.16 -3.68
CA VAL A 284 -28.68 26.95 -4.03
C VAL A 284 -29.59 27.31 -2.87
N THR A 285 -29.29 26.82 -1.69
CA THR A 285 -29.98 27.13 -0.44
C THR A 285 -30.04 28.63 -0.19
N PHE A 286 -28.91 29.31 -0.31
CA PHE A 286 -28.84 30.76 -0.12
C PHE A 286 -29.68 31.57 -1.12
N THR A 287 -29.80 31.13 -2.36
CA THR A 287 -30.62 31.80 -3.35
C THR A 287 -32.12 31.65 -3.09
N GLN A 288 -32.52 30.49 -2.55
CA GLN A 288 -33.91 30.24 -2.17
C GLN A 288 -34.32 31.05 -0.91
N ASP A 289 -33.41 31.14 0.07
CA ASP A 289 -33.68 31.74 1.37
C ASP A 289 -33.34 33.25 1.44
N ARG A 290 -33.08 33.91 0.30
CA ARG A 290 -32.73 35.35 0.27
C ARG A 290 -33.77 36.23 0.94
N ALA A 291 -35.07 36.01 0.70
CA ALA A 291 -36.16 36.73 1.31
C ALA A 291 -36.17 36.55 2.84
N TYR A 292 -35.96 35.32 3.32
CA TYR A 292 -35.84 35.03 4.73
C TYR A 292 -34.67 35.77 5.39
N PHE A 293 -33.51 35.79 4.78
CA PHE A 293 -32.34 36.51 5.27
C PHE A 293 -32.54 38.05 5.21
N ALA A 294 -33.25 38.53 4.20
CA ALA A 294 -33.64 39.96 4.13
C ALA A 294 -34.57 40.34 5.29
N GLY A 295 -35.56 39.48 5.59
CA GLY A 295 -36.44 39.66 6.73
C GLY A 295 -35.72 39.69 8.07
N LEU A 296 -34.78 38.76 8.31
CA LEU A 296 -33.95 38.75 9.51
C LEU A 296 -33.14 40.06 9.67
N LYS A 297 -32.57 40.57 8.57
CA LYS A 297 -31.84 41.86 8.60
C LYS A 297 -32.77 43.06 8.83
N ALA A 298 -33.97 43.03 8.28
CA ALA A 298 -34.97 44.07 8.54
C ALA A 298 -35.42 44.09 10.01
N LEU A 299 -35.41 42.92 10.67
CA LEU A 299 -35.66 42.78 12.11
C LEU A 299 -34.45 43.14 12.99
N GLY A 300 -33.35 43.65 12.40
CA GLY A 300 -32.17 44.10 13.15
C GLY A 300 -31.06 43.08 13.35
N PHE A 301 -31.08 41.97 12.59
CA PHE A 301 -30.02 40.93 12.69
C PHE A 301 -28.67 41.47 12.19
N SER A 302 -27.66 41.48 13.06
CA SER A 302 -26.35 42.06 12.76
C SER A 302 -25.53 41.16 11.80
N PRO A 303 -24.57 41.70 11.05
CA PRO A 303 -23.69 40.92 10.19
C PRO A 303 -22.90 39.84 10.96
N ARG A 304 -22.56 40.10 12.24
CA ARG A 304 -21.88 39.11 13.12
C ARG A 304 -22.79 37.96 13.49
N GLN A 305 -24.06 38.23 13.84
CA GLN A 305 -25.06 37.20 14.11
C GLN A 305 -25.35 36.38 12.86
N MET A 306 -25.42 36.99 11.68
CA MET A 306 -25.62 36.27 10.42
C MET A 306 -24.47 35.32 10.12
N ARG A 307 -23.22 35.76 10.31
CA ARG A 307 -22.06 34.87 10.15
C ARG A 307 -22.12 33.69 11.12
N ARG A 308 -22.37 33.96 12.39
CA ARG A 308 -22.43 32.95 13.43
C ARG A 308 -23.54 31.93 13.17
N TYR A 309 -24.75 32.39 12.82
CA TYR A 309 -25.87 31.54 12.47
C TYR A 309 -25.51 30.57 11.34
N LEU A 310 -24.87 31.04 10.28
CA LEU A 310 -24.51 30.23 9.13
C LEU A 310 -23.36 29.25 9.42
N LEU A 311 -22.36 29.66 10.19
CA LEU A 311 -21.27 28.78 10.63
C LEU A 311 -21.77 27.73 11.63
N GLU A 312 -22.65 28.08 12.59
CA GLU A 312 -23.29 27.14 13.49
C GLU A 312 -24.17 26.15 12.73
N LYS A 313 -24.87 26.60 11.67
CA LYS A 313 -25.64 25.72 10.79
C LYS A 313 -24.71 24.74 10.06
N GLY A 314 -23.59 25.23 9.51
CA GLY A 314 -22.56 24.39 8.87
C GLY A 314 -21.97 23.36 9.83
N ALA A 315 -21.59 23.78 11.03
CA ALA A 315 -21.10 22.89 12.08
C ALA A 315 -22.13 21.83 12.49
N ALA A 316 -23.40 22.22 12.67
CA ALA A 316 -24.48 21.29 13.01
C ALA A 316 -24.72 20.23 11.92
N VAL A 317 -24.67 20.64 10.64
CA VAL A 317 -24.76 19.71 9.49
C VAL A 317 -23.57 18.74 9.50
N THR A 318 -22.35 19.24 9.78
CA THR A 318 -21.17 18.39 9.87
C THR A 318 -21.31 17.37 10.99
N VAL A 319 -21.64 17.80 12.21
CA VAL A 319 -21.81 16.90 13.35
C VAL A 319 -22.86 15.81 13.06
N LEU A 320 -23.99 16.17 12.45
CA LEU A 320 -25.01 15.20 12.05
C LEU A 320 -24.57 14.27 10.91
N GLY A 321 -23.66 14.74 10.06
CA GLY A 321 -23.08 13.96 8.96
C GLY A 321 -21.92 13.07 9.38
N LEU A 322 -21.22 13.36 10.50
CA LEU A 322 -20.05 12.58 10.94
C LEU A 322 -20.42 11.11 11.23
N VAL A 323 -21.46 10.84 12.00
CA VAL A 323 -21.82 9.47 12.39
C VAL A 323 -22.16 8.60 11.19
N PRO A 324 -23.11 8.97 10.31
CA PRO A 324 -23.38 8.18 9.12
C PRO A 324 -22.17 8.16 8.14
N GLY A 325 -21.37 9.21 8.10
CA GLY A 325 -20.14 9.25 7.31
C GLY A 325 -19.12 8.24 7.80
N PHE A 326 -18.85 8.19 9.09
CA PHE A 326 -17.95 7.19 9.67
C PHE A 326 -18.43 5.76 9.46
N LEU A 327 -19.75 5.50 9.57
CA LEU A 327 -20.30 4.18 9.27
C LEU A 327 -20.09 3.78 7.81
N ILE A 328 -20.26 4.72 6.87
CA ILE A 328 -19.99 4.48 5.44
C ILE A 328 -18.49 4.22 5.23
N GLY A 329 -17.61 5.08 5.75
CA GLY A 329 -16.16 4.95 5.59
C GLY A 329 -15.63 3.67 6.23
N PHE A 330 -16.10 3.32 7.41
CA PHE A 330 -15.75 2.09 8.11
C PHE A 330 -16.26 0.84 7.38
N GLY A 331 -17.50 0.87 6.86
CA GLY A 331 -18.04 -0.24 6.06
C GLY A 331 -17.25 -0.47 4.76
N LEU A 332 -16.84 0.61 4.07
CA LEU A 332 -15.96 0.51 2.89
C LEU A 332 -14.59 -0.04 3.28
N ASN A 333 -14.04 0.41 4.40
CA ASN A 333 -12.75 -0.07 4.89
C ASN A 333 -12.77 -1.55 5.22
N LEU A 334 -13.81 -2.05 5.91
CA LEU A 334 -13.99 -3.48 6.19
C LEU A 334 -14.06 -4.34 4.93
N ALA A 335 -14.67 -3.82 3.86
CA ALA A 335 -14.83 -4.55 2.62
C ALA A 335 -13.57 -4.56 1.73
N ILE A 336 -12.77 -3.49 1.77
CA ILE A 336 -11.69 -3.26 0.78
C ILE A 336 -10.31 -3.47 1.38
N THR A 337 -10.06 -2.99 2.60
CA THR A 337 -8.73 -3.06 3.21
C THR A 337 -8.16 -4.47 3.31
N PRO A 338 -8.94 -5.52 3.67
CA PRO A 338 -8.41 -6.89 3.69
C PRO A 338 -7.88 -7.35 2.34
N GLN A 339 -8.48 -6.88 1.24
CA GLN A 339 -8.05 -7.25 -0.12
C GLN A 339 -6.80 -6.49 -0.56
N VAL A 340 -6.55 -5.30 -0.02
CA VAL A 340 -5.36 -4.48 -0.33
C VAL A 340 -4.15 -4.94 0.47
N VAL A 341 -4.38 -5.41 1.69
CA VAL A 341 -3.32 -5.83 2.64
C VAL A 341 -3.05 -7.35 2.56
N ILE A 342 -3.84 -8.12 1.81
CA ILE A 342 -3.58 -9.54 1.50
C ILE A 342 -2.20 -9.66 0.83
N GLY A 343 -1.34 -10.48 1.35
CA GLY A 343 0.06 -10.64 0.93
C GLY A 343 1.06 -10.02 1.89
N MET A 344 0.61 -9.25 2.88
CA MET A 344 1.43 -8.79 4.01
C MET A 344 1.15 -9.61 5.28
N GLU A 345 0.74 -10.85 5.17
CA GLU A 345 0.52 -11.91 6.19
C GLU A 345 0.06 -11.41 7.57
N GLN A 346 -1.07 -10.67 7.68
CA GLN A 346 -1.31 -9.95 8.91
C GLN A 346 -2.77 -9.92 9.33
N ASN A 347 -3.00 -9.92 10.61
CA ASN A 347 -4.32 -9.79 11.20
C ASN A 347 -4.89 -8.36 10.96
N PRO A 348 -5.75 -8.16 9.97
CA PRO A 348 -6.24 -6.84 9.61
C PRO A 348 -7.07 -6.18 10.73
N ALA A 349 -7.56 -6.95 11.71
CA ALA A 349 -8.39 -6.45 12.81
C ALA A 349 -7.70 -5.37 13.66
N LEU A 350 -6.37 -5.38 13.76
CA LEU A 350 -5.60 -4.42 14.57
C LEU A 350 -5.60 -2.99 13.99
N TYR A 351 -5.86 -2.82 12.69
CA TYR A 351 -5.76 -1.52 12.02
C TYR A 351 -7.08 -0.78 11.87
N PHE A 352 -8.22 -1.45 12.05
CA PHE A 352 -9.55 -0.88 11.84
C PHE A 352 -10.00 0.12 12.89
N LEU A 353 -9.43 0.11 14.07
CA LEU A 353 -9.86 0.91 15.22
C LEU A 353 -8.95 2.10 15.56
N ASN A 354 -8.06 2.50 14.66
CA ASN A 354 -7.23 3.67 14.91
C ASN A 354 -8.08 4.95 14.89
N TRP A 355 -8.12 5.69 16.00
CA TRP A 355 -8.89 6.93 16.15
C TRP A 355 -8.30 8.13 15.41
N GLN A 356 -6.98 8.11 15.13
CA GLN A 356 -6.28 9.23 14.48
C GLN A 356 -6.78 9.48 13.05
N PRO A 357 -6.91 8.48 12.15
CA PRO A 357 -7.53 8.63 10.84
C PRO A 357 -8.96 9.19 10.89
N LEU A 358 -9.77 8.75 11.86
CA LEU A 358 -11.13 9.25 12.04
C LEU A 358 -11.16 10.71 12.50
N ALA A 359 -10.25 11.09 13.38
CA ALA A 359 -10.11 12.51 13.79
C ALA A 359 -9.68 13.39 12.60
N ALA A 360 -8.72 12.92 11.78
CA ALA A 360 -8.31 13.62 10.57
C ALA A 360 -9.49 13.78 9.60
N ALA A 361 -10.28 12.74 9.37
CA ALA A 361 -11.48 12.77 8.55
C ALA A 361 -12.52 13.79 9.07
N ALA A 362 -12.73 13.84 10.38
CA ALA A 362 -13.64 14.82 11.02
C ALA A 362 -13.17 16.24 10.81
N VAL A 363 -11.87 16.50 10.99
CA VAL A 363 -11.26 17.84 10.78
C VAL A 363 -11.37 18.25 9.33
N CYS A 364 -11.01 17.37 8.37
CA CYS A 364 -11.13 17.65 6.94
C CYS A 364 -12.59 17.91 6.51
N SER A 365 -13.53 17.11 7.03
CA SER A 365 -14.96 17.31 6.77
C SER A 365 -15.46 18.65 7.30
N LEU A 366 -15.12 19.00 8.54
CA LEU A 366 -15.48 20.29 9.15
C LEU A 366 -14.88 21.45 8.36
N PHE A 367 -13.61 21.37 8.01
CA PHE A 367 -12.91 22.37 7.20
C PHE A 367 -13.59 22.58 5.84
N THR A 368 -13.89 21.48 5.14
CA THR A 368 -14.58 21.49 3.84
C THR A 368 -15.93 22.21 3.91
N VAL A 369 -16.75 21.87 4.92
CA VAL A 369 -18.07 22.47 5.10
C VAL A 369 -17.98 23.94 5.50
N LEU A 370 -17.13 24.29 6.48
CA LEU A 370 -16.96 25.68 6.91
C LEU A 370 -16.44 26.57 5.78
N LEU A 371 -15.50 26.07 4.97
CA LEU A 371 -15.00 26.79 3.80
C LEU A 371 -16.11 27.03 2.76
N ALA A 372 -16.95 26.01 2.51
CA ALA A 372 -18.08 26.10 1.59
C ALA A 372 -19.13 27.14 2.06
N TYR A 373 -19.35 27.25 3.37
CA TYR A 373 -20.24 28.25 3.94
C TYR A 373 -19.63 29.66 3.96
N LEU A 374 -18.31 29.80 4.01
CA LEU A 374 -17.62 31.09 4.18
C LEU A 374 -17.93 32.07 3.04
N LEU A 375 -17.81 31.65 1.78
CA LEU A 375 -18.01 32.50 0.60
C LEU A 375 -19.42 33.07 0.51
N PRO A 376 -20.51 32.28 0.59
CA PRO A 376 -21.88 32.80 0.62
C PRO A 376 -22.15 33.70 1.84
N THR A 377 -21.59 33.35 2.99
CA THR A 377 -21.75 34.09 4.25
C THR A 377 -21.17 35.50 4.14
N LEU A 378 -19.97 35.66 3.55
CA LEU A 378 -19.33 36.94 3.34
C LEU A 378 -20.16 37.82 2.39
N ARG A 379 -20.72 37.26 1.32
CA ARG A 379 -21.60 37.95 0.37
C ARG A 379 -22.88 38.46 1.06
N LEU A 380 -23.56 37.59 1.83
CA LEU A 380 -24.78 37.88 2.52
C LEU A 380 -24.57 38.94 3.63
N ALA A 381 -23.48 38.89 4.36
CA ALA A 381 -23.14 39.84 5.40
C ALA A 381 -23.00 41.26 4.86
N ARG A 382 -22.52 41.41 3.62
CA ARG A 382 -22.32 42.73 2.94
C ARG A 382 -23.58 43.28 2.25
N MET A 383 -24.64 42.49 2.00
CA MET A 383 -25.87 42.93 1.33
C MET A 383 -26.73 43.78 2.28
N THR A 384 -27.29 44.87 1.75
CA THR A 384 -28.30 45.69 2.51
C THR A 384 -29.67 45.02 2.44
N PRO A 385 -30.60 45.29 3.42
CA PRO A 385 -31.96 44.77 3.40
C PRO A 385 -32.72 45.11 2.12
N ALA A 386 -32.57 46.36 1.66
CA ALA A 386 -33.20 46.86 0.43
C ALA A 386 -32.68 46.19 -0.84
N GLN A 387 -31.38 45.88 -0.89
CA GLN A 387 -30.78 45.10 -1.99
C GLN A 387 -31.28 43.67 -1.99
N ALA A 388 -31.43 43.05 -0.82
CA ALA A 388 -31.90 41.69 -0.69
C ALA A 388 -33.38 41.55 -1.12
N LEU A 389 -34.25 42.50 -0.78
CA LEU A 389 -35.64 42.53 -1.21
C LEU A 389 -35.79 42.88 -2.70
N ARG A 390 -35.02 43.84 -3.22
CA ARG A 390 -35.02 44.18 -4.66
C ARG A 390 -34.48 43.03 -5.53
N SER A 391 -33.60 42.21 -5.02
CA SER A 391 -33.07 41.03 -5.76
C SER A 391 -34.07 39.89 -5.84
N SER A 392 -35.13 39.87 -5.03
CA SER A 392 -36.28 38.98 -5.15
C SER A 392 -37.31 39.40 -6.19
N ALA A 393 -37.30 40.67 -6.62
CA ALA A 393 -38.07 41.14 -7.77
C ALA A 393 -37.45 40.54 -9.07
N PRO A 394 -38.27 40.18 -10.06
CA PRO A 394 -37.73 39.71 -11.33
C PRO A 394 -36.79 40.78 -11.86
N GLN A 395 -35.49 40.43 -11.98
CA GLN A 395 -34.55 41.36 -12.61
C GLN A 395 -35.01 41.54 -14.06
N THR A 396 -35.73 42.61 -14.31
CA THR A 396 -35.89 43.12 -15.65
C THR A 396 -34.50 43.35 -16.19
N ALA A 397 -34.12 42.54 -17.15
CA ALA A 397 -32.83 42.64 -17.80
C ALA A 397 -32.65 44.11 -18.22
N ARG A 398 -31.66 44.82 -17.61
CA ARG A 398 -31.19 46.10 -18.18
C ARG A 398 -30.76 45.77 -19.60
N GLY A 399 -31.51 46.37 -20.53
CA GLY A 399 -31.46 46.04 -21.91
C GLY A 399 -30.06 46.20 -22.51
N SER A 400 -29.54 45.15 -22.99
CA SER A 400 -28.79 45.17 -24.22
C SER A 400 -29.85 45.15 -25.32
N GLY A 401 -30.01 46.27 -26.01
CA GLY A 401 -30.96 46.43 -27.08
C GLY A 401 -30.84 45.33 -28.09
N SER A 402 -31.83 44.44 -28.11
CA SER A 402 -31.94 43.42 -29.14
C SER A 402 -32.61 44.06 -30.33
N ARG A 403 -31.87 44.21 -31.40
CA ARG A 403 -32.38 44.41 -32.76
C ARG A 403 -33.40 43.30 -33.08
N ASN A 404 -34.47 43.70 -33.74
CA ASN A 404 -35.62 42.91 -34.20
C ASN A 404 -35.23 41.52 -34.69
N GLY A 405 -35.44 40.48 -33.86
CA GLY A 405 -35.25 39.10 -34.24
C GLY A 405 -36.27 38.20 -33.53
N VAL A 406 -36.88 37.30 -34.28
CA VAL A 406 -37.83 36.31 -33.76
C VAL A 406 -37.19 35.48 -32.64
N MET A 407 -37.86 35.47 -31.46
CA MET A 407 -37.40 34.77 -30.28
C MET A 407 -37.67 33.27 -30.44
N THR A 408 -36.67 32.51 -30.87
CA THR A 408 -36.78 31.04 -31.01
C THR A 408 -36.47 30.35 -29.67
N LEU A 409 -37.03 29.14 -29.47
CA LEU A 409 -36.79 28.30 -28.29
C LEU A 409 -35.29 28.09 -27.98
N PRO A 410 -34.42 27.81 -29.00
CA PRO A 410 -32.98 27.65 -28.75
C PRO A 410 -32.29 28.92 -28.25
N ARG A 411 -32.69 30.11 -28.80
CA ARG A 411 -32.14 31.40 -28.32
C ARG A 411 -32.55 31.70 -26.90
N LEU A 412 -33.79 31.34 -26.52
CA LEU A 412 -34.26 31.49 -25.14
C LEU A 412 -33.48 30.56 -24.18
N ALA A 413 -33.28 29.32 -24.55
CA ALA A 413 -32.49 28.35 -23.77
C ALA A 413 -31.02 28.79 -23.58
N LEU A 414 -30.38 29.33 -24.64
CA LEU A 414 -28.99 29.83 -24.57
C LEU A 414 -28.85 31.07 -23.65
N ARG A 415 -29.85 31.96 -23.64
CA ARG A 415 -29.86 33.08 -22.69
C ARG A 415 -29.93 32.65 -21.22
N THR A 416 -30.66 31.55 -20.98
CA THR A 416 -30.78 30.96 -19.63
C THR A 416 -29.44 30.34 -19.16
N LEU A 417 -28.70 29.73 -20.07
CA LEU A 417 -27.35 29.20 -19.80
C LEU A 417 -26.40 30.31 -19.33
N LYS A 418 -26.34 31.44 -20.05
CA LYS A 418 -25.47 32.59 -19.72
C LYS A 418 -25.76 33.21 -18.34
N ARG A 419 -27.03 33.21 -17.88
CA ARG A 419 -27.42 33.73 -16.56
C ARG A 419 -26.94 32.87 -15.37
N GLY A 420 -26.47 31.66 -15.62
CA GLY A 420 -26.03 30.70 -14.56
C GLY A 420 -24.64 30.14 -14.73
N MET A 421 -23.83 30.73 -15.58
CA MET A 421 -22.52 30.22 -16.01
C MET A 421 -21.61 29.76 -14.83
N GLY A 422 -21.50 30.59 -13.77
CA GLY A 422 -20.63 30.29 -12.64
C GLY A 422 -20.94 28.97 -11.92
N ARG A 423 -22.23 28.59 -11.83
CA ARG A 423 -22.61 27.31 -11.22
C ARG A 423 -22.33 26.12 -12.14
N THR A 424 -22.52 26.36 -13.44
CA THR A 424 -22.23 25.36 -14.48
C THR A 424 -20.73 25.04 -14.50
N VAL A 425 -19.87 26.06 -14.42
CA VAL A 425 -18.40 25.90 -14.33
C VAL A 425 -18.01 25.14 -13.06
N LEU A 426 -18.64 25.44 -11.93
CA LEU A 426 -18.35 24.74 -10.67
C LEU A 426 -18.71 23.26 -10.74
N SER A 427 -19.89 22.93 -11.31
CA SER A 427 -20.29 21.53 -11.50
C SER A 427 -19.41 20.82 -12.53
N ALA A 428 -18.99 21.52 -13.61
CA ALA A 428 -18.07 20.99 -14.60
C ALA A 428 -16.70 20.68 -13.99
N ALA A 429 -16.19 21.53 -13.11
CA ALA A 429 -14.91 21.32 -12.43
C ALA A 429 -14.94 20.07 -11.52
N ALA A 430 -16.03 19.86 -10.76
CA ALA A 430 -16.18 18.67 -9.93
C ALA A 430 -16.27 17.39 -10.78
N LEU A 431 -17.00 17.44 -11.90
CA LEU A 431 -17.13 16.32 -12.81
C LEU A 431 -15.79 16.01 -13.52
N LEU A 432 -15.07 17.06 -13.91
CA LEU A 432 -13.75 16.94 -14.52
C LEU A 432 -12.78 16.25 -13.58
N ALA A 433 -12.69 16.67 -12.32
CA ALA A 433 -11.82 16.05 -11.34
C ALA A 433 -12.11 14.53 -11.16
N ALA A 434 -13.39 14.16 -11.09
CA ALA A 434 -13.78 12.75 -11.01
C ALA A 434 -13.42 11.96 -12.30
N VAL A 435 -13.63 12.55 -13.48
CA VAL A 435 -13.30 11.91 -14.77
C VAL A 435 -11.79 11.76 -14.93
N LEU A 436 -10.99 12.76 -14.54
CA LEU A 436 -9.52 12.67 -14.60
C LEU A 436 -8.99 11.56 -13.69
N MET A 437 -9.50 11.46 -12.46
CA MET A 437 -9.13 10.40 -11.53
C MET A 437 -9.48 9.02 -12.06
N LEU A 438 -10.68 8.85 -12.62
CA LEU A 438 -11.06 7.58 -13.25
C LEU A 438 -10.25 7.28 -14.51
N THR A 439 -9.85 8.30 -15.26
CA THR A 439 -8.98 8.13 -16.44
C THR A 439 -7.59 7.69 -16.01
N ASP A 440 -7.02 8.28 -14.96
CA ASP A 440 -5.74 7.83 -14.39
C ASP A 440 -5.80 6.36 -13.98
N THR A 441 -6.78 5.99 -13.15
CA THR A 441 -6.95 4.60 -12.70
C THR A 441 -7.14 3.63 -13.86
N TRP A 442 -8.02 3.97 -14.81
CA TRP A 442 -8.33 3.11 -15.93
C TRP A 442 -7.17 2.94 -16.89
N THR A 443 -6.41 4.02 -17.13
CA THR A 443 -5.21 3.97 -17.98
C THR A 443 -4.14 3.10 -17.33
N LYS A 444 -3.86 3.25 -16.03
CA LYS A 444 -2.94 2.38 -15.29
C LYS A 444 -3.36 0.91 -15.38
N TYR A 445 -4.64 0.62 -15.13
CA TYR A 445 -5.19 -0.73 -15.21
C TYR A 445 -5.00 -1.37 -16.59
N THR A 446 -5.26 -0.63 -17.68
CA THR A 446 -5.15 -1.15 -19.05
C THR A 446 -3.73 -1.16 -19.58
N SER A 447 -2.81 -0.43 -18.95
CA SER A 447 -1.40 -0.33 -19.34
C SER A 447 -0.53 -1.45 -18.76
N LEU A 448 -0.95 -2.08 -17.64
CA LEU A 448 -0.22 -3.20 -17.05
C LEU A 448 -0.27 -4.44 -17.95
N GLN A 449 0.89 -4.97 -18.31
CA GLN A 449 1.06 -6.13 -19.19
C GLN A 449 1.42 -7.37 -18.36
N GLU A 450 0.51 -8.34 -18.31
CA GLU A 450 0.70 -9.60 -17.59
C GLU A 450 1.84 -10.43 -18.20
N ASP A 451 1.92 -10.45 -19.54
CA ASP A 451 2.94 -11.22 -20.24
C ASP A 451 4.37 -10.74 -19.92
N LEU A 452 4.59 -9.42 -19.82
CA LEU A 452 5.88 -8.86 -19.43
C LEU A 452 6.22 -9.21 -17.98
N TYR A 453 5.22 -9.15 -17.09
CA TYR A 453 5.40 -9.49 -15.68
C TYR A 453 5.80 -10.96 -15.51
N LEU A 454 5.08 -11.86 -16.16
CA LEU A 454 5.35 -13.30 -16.08
C LEU A 454 6.64 -13.68 -16.79
N ALA A 455 6.99 -13.06 -17.90
CA ALA A 455 8.24 -13.33 -18.60
C ALA A 455 9.46 -12.98 -17.75
N ALA A 456 9.38 -11.92 -16.95
CA ALA A 456 10.49 -11.49 -16.10
C ALA A 456 10.56 -12.24 -14.76
N LEU A 457 9.43 -12.55 -14.12
CA LEU A 457 9.43 -13.14 -12.77
C LEU A 457 9.21 -14.65 -12.74
N SER A 458 8.54 -15.22 -13.73
CA SER A 458 8.30 -16.66 -13.83
C SER A 458 8.26 -17.09 -15.30
N PRO A 459 9.41 -17.11 -15.99
CA PRO A 459 9.50 -17.50 -17.42
C PRO A 459 9.24 -18.99 -17.66
N TRP A 460 9.19 -19.80 -16.62
CA TRP A 460 8.87 -21.22 -16.62
C TRP A 460 7.61 -21.53 -15.84
N ASP A 461 7.01 -22.70 -16.07
CA ASP A 461 5.72 -23.03 -15.47
C ASP A 461 5.83 -23.33 -13.97
N TYR A 462 6.91 -24.00 -13.56
CA TYR A 462 7.20 -24.36 -12.18
C TYR A 462 8.65 -24.05 -11.84
N SER A 463 8.85 -23.47 -10.67
CA SER A 463 10.14 -23.35 -10.02
C SER A 463 10.15 -24.33 -8.85
N ILE A 464 11.04 -25.31 -8.87
CA ILE A 464 11.26 -26.26 -7.78
C ILE A 464 12.59 -25.88 -7.16
N ALA A 465 12.56 -25.28 -5.99
CA ALA A 465 13.73 -24.83 -5.26
C ALA A 465 14.01 -25.69 -4.03
N ASP A 466 15.23 -25.64 -3.55
CA ASP A 466 15.55 -26.21 -2.24
C ASP A 466 14.74 -25.53 -1.13
N ALA A 467 14.22 -26.28 -0.16
CA ALA A 467 13.36 -25.73 0.89
C ALA A 467 14.03 -24.62 1.72
N SER A 468 15.36 -24.61 1.80
CA SER A 468 16.10 -23.54 2.48
C SER A 468 15.95 -22.17 1.80
N THR A 469 15.51 -22.14 0.53
CA THR A 469 15.23 -20.90 -0.22
C THR A 469 13.89 -20.27 0.09
N ALA A 470 12.96 -21.00 0.72
CA ALA A 470 11.58 -20.57 0.93
C ALA A 470 11.42 -19.37 1.88
N SER A 471 12.45 -18.99 2.62
CA SER A 471 12.44 -17.84 3.50
C SER A 471 13.18 -16.67 2.86
N THR A 472 12.57 -15.49 2.87
CA THR A 472 13.11 -14.25 2.28
C THR A 472 14.47 -13.86 2.85
N TYR A 473 14.78 -14.29 4.09
CA TYR A 473 16.06 -14.05 4.76
C TYR A 473 16.96 -15.29 4.84
N GLN A 474 16.47 -16.40 4.37
CA GLN A 474 17.28 -17.61 4.34
C GLN A 474 17.91 -17.72 2.97
N CYS A 475 19.22 -17.63 2.99
CA CYS A 475 20.02 -17.98 1.86
C CYS A 475 19.92 -19.48 1.62
N TYR A 476 20.07 -19.86 0.37
CA TYR A 476 20.26 -21.26 0.03
C TYR A 476 21.31 -21.89 0.96
N ASN A 477 20.93 -22.95 1.66
CA ASN A 477 21.86 -23.71 2.47
C ASN A 477 22.55 -24.77 1.61
N GLU A 478 23.78 -24.54 1.27
CA GLU A 478 24.57 -25.42 0.42
C GLU A 478 24.75 -26.84 0.98
N ARG A 479 24.51 -27.07 2.27
CA ARG A 479 24.56 -28.39 2.92
C ARG A 479 23.24 -29.15 2.78
N ASN A 480 22.17 -28.48 2.46
CA ASN A 480 20.88 -29.09 2.19
C ASN A 480 20.90 -29.71 0.79
N GLN A 481 20.27 -30.86 0.62
CA GLN A 481 20.15 -31.57 -0.65
C GLN A 481 18.70 -31.98 -0.87
N GLY A 482 17.78 -31.06 -0.74
CA GLY A 482 16.37 -31.29 -0.96
C GLY A 482 16.05 -31.75 -2.37
N ILE A 483 16.76 -31.19 -3.35
CA ILE A 483 16.67 -31.62 -4.75
C ILE A 483 17.76 -32.66 -5.03
N THR A 484 17.36 -33.94 -5.22
CA THR A 484 18.30 -35.04 -5.52
C THR A 484 18.47 -35.23 -7.01
N GLU A 485 19.62 -35.81 -7.42
CA GLU A 485 19.86 -36.21 -8.81
C GLU A 485 18.79 -37.16 -9.34
N GLN A 486 18.32 -38.09 -8.48
CA GLN A 486 17.23 -39.00 -8.84
C GLN A 486 15.94 -38.23 -9.19
N MET A 487 15.59 -37.24 -8.41
CA MET A 487 14.43 -36.39 -8.69
C MET A 487 14.54 -35.67 -10.04
N VAL A 488 15.72 -35.16 -10.37
CA VAL A 488 15.98 -34.50 -11.66
C VAL A 488 15.80 -35.47 -12.83
N GLN A 489 16.32 -36.73 -12.66
CA GLN A 489 16.16 -37.78 -13.66
C GLN A 489 14.70 -38.19 -13.82
N ASP A 490 13.97 -38.36 -12.71
CA ASP A 490 12.56 -38.71 -12.72
C ASP A 490 11.71 -37.61 -13.40
N LEU A 491 12.00 -36.35 -13.11
CA LEU A 491 11.33 -35.23 -13.79
C LEU A 491 11.57 -35.23 -15.30
N ARG A 492 12.82 -35.42 -15.72
CA ARG A 492 13.19 -35.52 -17.15
C ARG A 492 12.58 -36.71 -17.87
N ALA A 493 12.30 -37.80 -17.16
CA ALA A 493 11.67 -38.98 -17.73
C ALA A 493 10.15 -38.92 -17.86
N ARG A 494 9.51 -37.92 -17.28
CA ARG A 494 8.04 -37.79 -17.29
C ARG A 494 7.52 -37.27 -18.62
N PRO A 495 6.45 -37.89 -19.17
CA PRO A 495 5.91 -37.49 -20.48
C PRO A 495 5.26 -36.10 -20.50
N GLU A 496 4.78 -35.60 -19.34
CA GLU A 496 4.22 -34.28 -19.19
C GLU A 496 5.27 -33.19 -19.12
N VAL A 497 6.52 -33.49 -18.83
CA VAL A 497 7.61 -32.51 -18.71
C VAL A 497 8.26 -32.29 -20.06
N THR A 498 8.29 -31.06 -20.51
CA THR A 498 8.88 -30.67 -21.80
C THR A 498 10.31 -30.19 -21.68
N ASP A 499 10.67 -29.58 -20.55
CA ASP A 499 12.03 -29.10 -20.28
C ASP A 499 12.30 -29.05 -18.77
N VAL A 500 13.53 -29.38 -18.37
CA VAL A 500 14.05 -29.22 -17.01
C VAL A 500 15.42 -28.59 -17.08
N SER A 501 15.50 -27.36 -16.63
CA SER A 501 16.74 -26.61 -16.51
C SER A 501 17.18 -26.50 -15.05
N ALA A 502 18.46 -26.54 -14.78
CA ALA A 502 19.00 -26.61 -13.44
C ALA A 502 19.92 -25.44 -13.11
N LEU A 503 19.85 -25.03 -11.85
CA LEU A 503 20.69 -24.00 -11.26
C LEU A 503 21.38 -24.55 -10.01
N LYS A 504 22.71 -24.36 -9.94
CA LYS A 504 23.52 -24.65 -8.76
C LYS A 504 24.30 -23.40 -8.36
N THR A 505 24.54 -23.21 -7.08
CA THR A 505 25.34 -22.09 -6.58
C THR A 505 26.31 -22.55 -5.51
N ARG A 506 27.44 -21.83 -5.44
CA ARG A 506 28.46 -22.03 -4.40
C ARG A 506 29.03 -20.70 -3.96
N GLU A 507 29.01 -20.45 -2.65
CA GLU A 507 29.71 -19.35 -2.03
C GLU A 507 31.20 -19.67 -1.89
N VAL A 508 32.05 -18.79 -2.39
CA VAL A 508 33.49 -18.93 -2.35
C VAL A 508 34.12 -17.68 -1.74
N PRO A 509 34.88 -17.80 -0.65
CA PRO A 509 35.68 -16.69 -0.13
C PRO A 509 36.80 -16.34 -1.10
N MET A 510 36.90 -15.07 -1.45
CA MET A 510 37.89 -14.58 -2.40
C MET A 510 38.63 -13.35 -1.84
N THR A 511 39.74 -13.04 -2.45
CA THR A 511 40.51 -11.83 -2.16
C THR A 511 40.79 -11.12 -3.46
N ALA A 512 40.36 -9.87 -3.53
CA ALA A 512 40.60 -8.99 -4.67
C ALA A 512 42.06 -8.58 -4.75
N ASP A 513 42.59 -8.48 -5.95
CA ASP A 513 43.87 -7.83 -6.18
C ASP A 513 43.74 -6.30 -5.95
N GLU A 514 44.86 -5.60 -5.93
CA GLU A 514 44.87 -4.15 -5.68
C GLU A 514 44.14 -3.38 -6.77
N THR A 515 44.13 -3.90 -8.01
CA THR A 515 43.49 -3.24 -9.16
C THR A 515 41.97 -3.29 -9.03
N LEU A 516 41.42 -4.46 -8.74
CA LEU A 516 40.00 -4.63 -8.51
C LEU A 516 39.52 -3.86 -7.27
N ARG A 517 40.28 -3.94 -6.16
CA ARG A 517 39.99 -3.20 -4.94
C ARG A 517 39.91 -1.70 -5.19
N GLN A 518 40.90 -1.12 -5.88
CA GLN A 518 40.94 0.30 -6.17
C GLN A 518 39.80 0.73 -7.12
N ARG A 519 39.43 -0.11 -8.08
CA ARG A 519 38.30 0.14 -8.99
C ARG A 519 36.99 0.27 -8.23
N VAL A 520 36.71 -0.69 -7.35
CA VAL A 520 35.49 -0.71 -6.54
C VAL A 520 35.45 0.47 -5.57
N VAL A 521 36.58 0.75 -4.88
CA VAL A 521 36.69 1.91 -3.97
C VAL A 521 36.46 3.22 -4.72
N ASN A 522 37.05 3.37 -5.90
CA ASN A 522 36.88 4.57 -6.71
C ASN A 522 35.43 4.73 -7.19
N TYR A 523 34.77 3.64 -7.50
CA TYR A 523 33.38 3.68 -7.89
C TYR A 523 32.50 4.20 -6.73
N TYR A 524 32.62 3.63 -5.54
CA TYR A 524 31.80 4.04 -4.40
C TYR A 524 32.20 5.40 -3.81
N ASN A 525 33.33 5.96 -4.18
CA ASN A 525 33.72 7.34 -3.86
C ASN A 525 33.17 8.38 -4.84
N GLN A 526 32.50 7.98 -5.92
CA GLN A 526 31.87 8.93 -6.84
C GLN A 526 30.54 9.42 -6.27
N PRO A 527 30.11 10.67 -6.55
CA PRO A 527 28.80 11.12 -6.14
C PRO A 527 27.73 10.25 -6.83
N TYR A 528 26.86 9.70 -6.01
CA TYR A 528 25.74 8.89 -6.43
C TYR A 528 24.69 9.72 -7.16
N ASP A 529 23.80 9.01 -7.89
CA ASP A 529 22.60 9.58 -8.48
C ASP A 529 21.76 10.34 -7.43
N ASP A 530 21.02 11.35 -7.86
CA ASP A 530 20.30 12.34 -7.01
C ASP A 530 19.27 11.74 -6.04
N THR A 531 19.04 10.42 -6.08
CA THR A 531 17.97 9.77 -5.31
C THR A 531 18.44 9.05 -4.04
N MET A 532 19.69 8.57 -3.99
CA MET A 532 20.23 7.83 -2.82
C MET A 532 21.74 8.04 -2.70
N THR A 533 22.21 8.45 -1.55
CA THR A 533 23.65 8.61 -1.31
C THR A 533 24.25 7.30 -0.79
N LEU A 534 25.58 7.12 -0.93
CA LEU A 534 26.29 5.98 -0.31
C LEU A 534 26.00 5.90 1.19
N LYS A 535 25.90 7.05 1.86
CA LYS A 535 25.57 7.13 3.29
C LYS A 535 24.16 6.57 3.59
N ASP A 536 23.20 6.83 2.73
CA ASP A 536 21.84 6.31 2.88
C ASP A 536 21.81 4.79 2.68
N THR A 537 22.57 4.29 1.67
CA THR A 537 22.75 2.85 1.44
C THR A 537 23.44 2.18 2.65
N GLN A 538 24.49 2.77 3.17
CA GLN A 538 25.19 2.26 4.34
C GLN A 538 24.31 2.20 5.58
N ALA A 539 23.45 3.19 5.78
CA ALA A 539 22.50 3.20 6.89
C ALA A 539 21.36 2.17 6.72
N ALA A 540 20.94 1.93 5.48
CA ALA A 540 19.84 0.99 5.18
C ALA A 540 20.30 -0.48 5.23
N TYR A 541 21.59 -0.76 4.86
CA TYR A 541 22.11 -2.13 4.67
C TYR A 541 23.43 -2.35 5.44
N PRO A 542 23.37 -2.59 6.75
CA PRO A 542 24.55 -2.72 7.60
C PRO A 542 25.46 -3.90 7.22
N ASP A 543 24.90 -5.04 6.79
CA ASP A 543 25.69 -6.23 6.40
C ASP A 543 26.44 -5.99 5.09
N TRP A 544 25.79 -5.34 4.11
CA TRP A 544 26.44 -4.90 2.89
C TRP A 544 27.57 -3.91 3.19
N THR A 545 27.33 -2.96 4.11
CA THR A 545 28.32 -1.98 4.57
C THR A 545 29.52 -2.65 5.20
N ALA A 546 29.31 -3.62 6.10
CA ALA A 546 30.38 -4.39 6.72
C ALA A 546 31.18 -5.20 5.68
N GLY A 547 30.52 -5.70 4.64
CA GLY A 547 31.15 -6.35 3.50
C GLY A 547 32.02 -5.40 2.70
N LEU A 548 31.52 -4.22 2.34
CA LEU A 548 32.29 -3.16 1.64
C LEU A 548 33.49 -2.67 2.47
N GLU A 549 33.35 -2.53 3.77
CA GLU A 549 34.44 -2.16 4.68
C GLU A 549 35.54 -3.22 4.71
N ARG A 550 35.17 -4.50 4.80
CA ARG A 550 36.14 -5.60 4.70
C ARG A 550 36.87 -5.59 3.38
N PHE A 551 36.11 -5.48 2.26
CA PHE A 551 36.68 -5.40 0.93
C PHE A 551 37.66 -4.21 0.79
N THR A 552 37.27 -3.04 1.28
CA THR A 552 38.10 -1.83 1.23
C THR A 552 39.37 -1.98 2.06
N ARG A 553 39.30 -2.63 3.25
CA ARG A 553 40.42 -2.78 4.16
C ARG A 553 41.44 -3.80 3.66
N ASP A 554 41.01 -5.01 3.29
CA ASP A 554 41.88 -6.15 3.02
C ASP A 554 41.60 -6.89 1.70
N GLY A 555 40.62 -6.44 0.93
CA GLY A 555 40.25 -7.05 -0.35
C GLY A 555 39.36 -8.29 -0.19
N SER A 556 39.01 -8.71 1.02
CA SER A 556 38.18 -9.92 1.25
C SER A 556 36.75 -9.71 0.83
N TYR A 557 36.19 -10.64 0.07
CA TYR A 557 34.78 -10.65 -0.32
C TYR A 557 34.28 -12.10 -0.52
N THR A 558 32.97 -12.22 -0.61
CA THR A 558 32.33 -13.49 -0.99
C THR A 558 31.93 -13.41 -2.45
N ALA A 559 32.30 -14.42 -3.24
CA ALA A 559 31.80 -14.60 -4.57
C ALA A 559 30.74 -15.70 -4.58
N ILE A 560 29.70 -15.54 -5.37
CA ILE A 560 28.73 -16.59 -5.66
C ILE A 560 29.04 -17.11 -7.08
N VAL A 561 29.52 -18.34 -7.16
CA VAL A 561 29.68 -19.03 -8.44
C VAL A 561 28.33 -19.67 -8.77
N VAL A 562 27.80 -19.39 -9.95
CA VAL A 562 26.50 -19.83 -10.44
C VAL A 562 26.72 -20.77 -11.61
N GLY A 563 26.37 -22.04 -11.42
CA GLY A 563 26.30 -23.03 -12.50
C GLY A 563 24.88 -23.06 -13.06
N LEU A 564 24.74 -22.78 -14.35
CA LEU A 564 23.44 -22.68 -14.99
C LEU A 564 23.42 -23.39 -16.34
N ASP A 565 22.27 -23.89 -16.71
CA ASP A 565 22.03 -24.45 -18.04
C ASP A 565 21.18 -23.52 -18.93
N ASN A 566 20.80 -24.01 -20.11
CA ASN A 566 20.31 -23.19 -21.22
C ASN A 566 19.20 -22.18 -20.85
N ARG A 567 18.17 -22.56 -20.16
CA ARG A 567 17.03 -21.66 -19.85
C ARG A 567 17.42 -20.55 -18.89
N TYR A 568 18.22 -20.87 -17.88
CA TYR A 568 18.72 -19.84 -16.97
C TYR A 568 19.72 -18.90 -17.67
N LEU A 569 20.53 -19.44 -18.58
CA LEU A 569 21.41 -18.61 -19.39
C LEU A 569 20.63 -17.69 -20.32
N ASP A 570 19.60 -18.21 -21.01
CA ASP A 570 18.72 -17.40 -21.87
C ASP A 570 18.10 -16.24 -21.07
N TYR A 571 17.60 -16.53 -19.85
CA TYR A 571 17.05 -15.51 -18.95
C TYR A 571 18.09 -14.43 -18.62
N VAL A 572 19.29 -14.85 -18.18
CA VAL A 572 20.35 -13.91 -17.82
C VAL A 572 20.72 -13.00 -18.99
N LEU A 573 20.83 -13.55 -20.20
CA LEU A 573 21.16 -12.77 -21.40
C LEU A 573 20.04 -11.80 -21.84
N GLU A 574 18.79 -12.12 -21.52
CA GLU A 574 17.63 -11.27 -21.85
C GLU A 574 17.42 -10.16 -20.81
N TYR A 575 17.58 -10.45 -19.53
CA TYR A 575 17.21 -9.53 -18.44
C TYR A 575 18.39 -8.90 -17.71
N CYS A 576 19.63 -9.39 -17.89
CA CYS A 576 20.83 -8.82 -17.30
C CYS A 576 21.68 -8.11 -18.37
N PRO A 577 21.58 -6.77 -18.52
CA PRO A 577 22.31 -6.05 -19.54
C PRO A 577 23.83 -6.23 -19.43
N LEU A 578 24.52 -6.43 -20.56
CA LEU A 578 25.98 -6.48 -20.59
C LEU A 578 26.55 -5.08 -20.37
N THR A 579 27.49 -4.97 -19.45
CA THR A 579 28.21 -3.71 -19.14
C THR A 579 29.56 -3.64 -19.83
N SER A 580 30.19 -4.78 -20.14
CA SER A 580 31.40 -4.84 -20.97
C SER A 580 31.50 -6.19 -21.71
N GLY A 581 32.20 -6.23 -22.81
CA GLY A 581 32.38 -7.43 -23.64
C GLY A 581 31.16 -7.74 -24.51
N SER A 582 31.12 -8.98 -25.01
CA SER A 582 30.03 -9.53 -25.82
C SER A 582 29.89 -11.01 -25.50
N PHE A 583 28.65 -11.52 -25.49
CA PHE A 583 28.42 -12.95 -25.28
C PHE A 583 28.73 -13.75 -26.55
N ASP A 584 29.53 -14.81 -26.39
CA ASP A 584 29.83 -15.81 -27.39
C ASP A 584 29.50 -17.17 -26.81
N ALA A 585 28.50 -17.85 -27.37
CA ALA A 585 27.96 -19.10 -26.86
C ALA A 585 28.99 -20.25 -26.95
N ASP A 586 29.78 -20.29 -28.02
CA ASP A 586 30.78 -21.33 -28.22
C ASP A 586 31.94 -21.15 -27.23
N ALA A 587 32.38 -19.93 -27.01
CA ALA A 587 33.42 -19.60 -26.04
C ALA A 587 32.95 -19.87 -24.60
N PHE A 588 31.68 -19.57 -24.27
CA PHE A 588 31.12 -19.90 -22.95
C PHE A 588 31.00 -21.41 -22.75
N ALA A 589 30.49 -22.13 -23.74
CA ALA A 589 30.34 -23.59 -23.68
C ALA A 589 31.70 -24.35 -23.62
N ALA A 590 32.78 -23.76 -24.14
CA ALA A 590 34.13 -24.32 -24.04
C ALA A 590 34.64 -24.41 -22.59
N GLY A 591 34.06 -23.64 -21.67
CA GLY A 591 34.27 -23.76 -20.24
C GLY A 591 35.55 -23.11 -19.69
N ASP A 592 36.24 -22.27 -20.47
CA ASP A 592 37.42 -21.49 -20.05
C ASP A 592 37.08 -20.02 -19.79
N THR A 593 35.81 -19.66 -19.93
CA THR A 593 35.33 -18.30 -19.73
C THR A 593 34.18 -18.24 -18.73
N VAL A 594 34.00 -17.03 -18.13
CA VAL A 594 32.92 -16.74 -17.20
C VAL A 594 32.20 -15.45 -17.58
N LEU A 595 30.92 -15.33 -17.18
CA LEU A 595 30.25 -14.05 -17.10
C LEU A 595 30.42 -13.49 -15.68
N ALA A 596 30.75 -12.20 -15.55
CA ALA A 596 31.00 -11.57 -14.26
C ALA A 596 29.91 -10.54 -13.94
N GLY A 597 29.25 -10.71 -12.78
CA GLY A 597 28.27 -9.77 -12.22
C GLY A 597 28.86 -8.97 -11.08
N GLY A 598 28.59 -7.66 -11.07
CA GLY A 598 29.06 -6.76 -10.02
C GLY A 598 28.27 -6.83 -8.73
N ALA A 599 28.83 -6.25 -7.67
CA ALA A 599 28.07 -5.90 -6.48
C ALA A 599 27.02 -4.82 -6.81
N TYR A 600 25.95 -4.86 -6.05
CA TYR A 600 24.77 -4.00 -6.17
C TYR A 600 25.07 -2.55 -6.52
N HIS A 601 24.83 -2.06 -7.61
CA HIS A 601 24.63 -0.72 -8.17
C HIS A 601 25.03 -0.69 -9.65
N GLU A 602 24.20 -0.05 -10.41
CA GLU A 602 24.33 0.20 -11.83
C GLU A 602 25.73 0.65 -12.21
N GLY A 603 26.39 -0.11 -13.07
CA GLY A 603 27.64 0.27 -13.68
C GLY A 603 28.93 -0.14 -12.98
N VAL A 604 28.92 -0.84 -11.83
CA VAL A 604 30.13 -1.47 -11.31
C VAL A 604 30.36 -2.80 -12.01
N SER A 605 31.16 -2.75 -13.04
CA SER A 605 31.84 -3.95 -13.53
C SER A 605 32.90 -4.35 -12.53
N CYS A 606 32.67 -5.42 -11.75
CA CYS A 606 33.70 -5.92 -10.84
C CYS A 606 34.95 -6.34 -11.62
N LEU A 607 34.77 -7.01 -12.75
CA LEU A 607 35.79 -7.36 -13.70
C LEU A 607 35.37 -6.98 -15.12
N ALA A 608 36.28 -6.47 -15.92
CA ALA A 608 35.99 -6.18 -17.32
C ALA A 608 36.25 -7.41 -18.20
N ALA A 609 35.63 -7.44 -19.39
CA ALA A 609 35.88 -8.48 -20.36
C ALA A 609 37.38 -8.56 -20.71
N GLY A 610 37.91 -9.76 -20.75
CA GLY A 610 39.34 -10.07 -21.00
C GLY A 610 40.20 -10.10 -19.72
N GLU A 611 39.69 -9.73 -18.56
CA GLU A 611 40.40 -9.93 -17.28
C GLU A 611 40.33 -11.40 -16.85
N SER A 612 41.21 -11.79 -15.94
CA SER A 612 41.26 -13.16 -15.42
C SER A 612 40.73 -13.26 -14.01
N VAL A 613 40.07 -14.37 -13.69
CA VAL A 613 39.63 -14.73 -12.33
C VAL A 613 39.97 -16.19 -12.05
N THR A 614 40.43 -16.47 -10.83
CA THR A 614 40.69 -17.84 -10.39
C THR A 614 39.53 -18.33 -9.51
N LEU A 615 38.82 -19.34 -9.96
CA LEU A 615 37.72 -19.98 -9.22
C LEU A 615 38.10 -21.43 -8.86
N ALA A 616 38.06 -21.78 -7.59
CA ALA A 616 38.43 -23.10 -7.09
C ALA A 616 39.78 -23.63 -7.61
N GLY A 617 40.74 -22.71 -7.87
CA GLY A 617 42.09 -23.08 -8.35
C GLY A 617 42.22 -23.25 -9.87
N ARG A 618 41.16 -22.98 -10.65
CA ARG A 618 41.17 -22.90 -12.12
C ARG A 618 41.04 -21.44 -12.58
N ASP A 619 41.86 -21.04 -13.54
CA ASP A 619 41.86 -19.71 -14.13
C ASP A 619 40.83 -19.62 -15.24
N PHE A 620 40.05 -18.55 -15.25
CA PHE A 620 39.06 -18.23 -16.26
C PHE A 620 39.29 -16.83 -16.81
N THR A 621 38.92 -16.63 -18.07
CA THR A 621 38.82 -15.30 -18.66
C THR A 621 37.39 -14.78 -18.60
N VAL A 622 37.21 -13.53 -18.19
CA VAL A 622 35.91 -12.89 -18.23
C VAL A 622 35.50 -12.64 -19.67
N LEU A 623 34.46 -13.33 -20.14
CA LEU A 623 33.91 -13.19 -21.49
C LEU A 623 33.18 -11.85 -21.63
N ALA A 624 32.29 -11.60 -20.68
CA ALA A 624 31.53 -10.37 -20.57
C ALA A 624 31.17 -10.09 -19.10
N SER A 625 30.98 -8.80 -18.80
CA SER A 625 30.43 -8.36 -17.54
C SER A 625 28.99 -7.93 -17.75
N LEU A 626 28.16 -8.15 -16.75
CA LEU A 626 26.73 -7.86 -16.79
C LEU A 626 26.27 -7.19 -15.49
N MET A 627 25.18 -6.46 -15.59
CA MET A 627 24.44 -5.98 -14.44
C MET A 627 23.56 -7.15 -13.95
N HIS A 628 24.07 -7.85 -12.94
CA HIS A 628 23.43 -9.08 -12.49
C HIS A 628 22.16 -8.77 -11.71
N ASP A 629 21.04 -9.28 -12.20
CA ASP A 629 19.77 -9.37 -11.49
C ASP A 629 19.57 -10.82 -11.02
N ASN A 630 19.40 -11.00 -9.73
CA ASN A 630 19.23 -12.32 -9.11
C ASN A 630 17.76 -12.73 -8.92
N THR A 631 16.82 -12.03 -9.54
CA THR A 631 15.37 -12.27 -9.44
C THR A 631 14.98 -13.69 -9.82
N TYR A 632 15.74 -14.34 -10.71
CA TYR A 632 15.53 -15.73 -11.14
C TYR A 632 16.01 -16.79 -10.14
N MET A 633 16.72 -16.37 -9.08
CA MET A 633 17.23 -17.27 -8.04
C MET A 633 16.38 -17.15 -6.77
N GLU A 634 15.60 -18.15 -6.44
CA GLU A 634 14.84 -18.15 -5.20
C GLU A 634 15.74 -18.17 -3.96
N GLY A 635 15.38 -17.41 -2.93
CA GLY A 635 16.11 -17.33 -1.67
C GLY A 635 17.55 -16.85 -1.83
N SER A 636 17.84 -16.03 -2.85
CA SER A 636 19.16 -15.44 -2.94
C SER A 636 19.32 -14.35 -1.88
N ASN A 637 20.55 -14.23 -1.33
CA ASN A 637 20.93 -13.02 -0.64
C ASN A 637 20.70 -11.87 -1.60
N SER A 638 19.79 -10.96 -1.27
CA SER A 638 19.66 -9.76 -2.05
C SER A 638 21.03 -9.08 -2.13
N PRO A 639 21.49 -8.63 -3.28
CA PRO A 639 22.70 -7.81 -3.38
C PRO A 639 22.65 -6.62 -2.44
N GLU A 640 21.45 -6.20 -2.06
CA GLU A 640 21.18 -5.13 -1.09
C GLU A 640 21.60 -5.48 0.34
N THR A 641 21.66 -6.78 0.69
CA THR A 641 22.00 -7.22 2.05
C THR A 641 23.39 -7.81 2.17
N SER A 642 24.08 -8.13 1.06
CA SER A 642 25.41 -8.69 1.09
C SER A 642 26.32 -8.11 0.00
N PHE A 643 27.56 -7.78 0.37
CA PHE A 643 28.59 -7.34 -0.57
C PHE A 643 29.19 -8.57 -1.26
N THR A 644 28.63 -8.96 -2.41
CA THR A 644 28.99 -10.18 -3.15
C THR A 644 29.20 -9.88 -4.64
N PHE A 645 30.06 -10.68 -5.29
CA PHE A 645 30.20 -10.73 -6.73
C PHE A 645 29.73 -12.07 -7.27
N PHE A 646 29.26 -12.07 -8.51
CA PHE A 646 28.72 -13.25 -9.16
C PHE A 646 29.60 -13.65 -10.33
N TYR A 647 29.87 -14.97 -10.44
CA TYR A 647 30.56 -15.54 -11.58
C TYR A 647 29.74 -16.69 -12.14
N LEU A 648 29.27 -16.53 -13.36
CA LEU A 648 28.38 -17.50 -14.00
C LEU A 648 29.19 -18.38 -14.94
N VAL A 649 29.00 -19.68 -14.81
CA VAL A 649 29.67 -20.72 -15.60
C VAL A 649 28.64 -21.72 -16.13
N PRO A 650 28.94 -22.47 -17.21
CA PRO A 650 28.13 -23.60 -17.62
C PRO A 650 27.96 -24.62 -16.46
N LEU A 651 26.79 -25.23 -16.36
CA LEU A 651 26.50 -26.22 -15.29
C LEU A 651 27.52 -27.36 -15.26
N SER A 652 27.97 -27.83 -16.43
CA SER A 652 29.00 -28.87 -16.54
C SER A 652 30.34 -28.46 -15.92
N VAL A 653 30.73 -27.18 -16.14
CA VAL A 653 31.97 -26.64 -15.55
C VAL A 653 31.81 -26.48 -14.04
N PHE A 654 30.62 -26.05 -13.60
CA PHE A 654 30.33 -25.94 -12.17
C PHE A 654 30.48 -27.29 -11.47
N ASP A 655 29.95 -28.38 -12.07
CA ASP A 655 30.05 -29.71 -11.50
C ASP A 655 31.51 -30.26 -11.45
N GLU A 656 32.37 -29.81 -12.38
CA GLU A 656 33.80 -30.07 -12.32
C GLU A 656 34.48 -29.30 -11.18
N LEU A 657 34.12 -28.03 -10.97
CA LEU A 657 34.69 -27.21 -9.91
C LEU A 657 34.23 -27.62 -8.51
N PHE A 658 32.99 -28.01 -8.37
CA PHE A 658 32.36 -28.32 -7.07
C PHE A 658 31.65 -29.69 -7.12
N PRO A 659 32.38 -30.78 -7.16
CA PRO A 659 31.79 -32.12 -7.23
C PRO A 659 30.90 -32.42 -6.01
N GLY A 660 29.69 -32.90 -6.25
CA GLY A 660 28.73 -33.26 -5.19
C GLY A 660 27.92 -32.09 -4.63
N GLN A 661 28.05 -30.88 -5.19
CA GLN A 661 27.17 -29.76 -4.84
C GLN A 661 25.73 -30.06 -5.28
N GLY A 662 24.76 -29.87 -4.37
CA GLY A 662 23.35 -30.06 -4.63
C GLY A 662 22.76 -28.96 -5.56
N TYR A 663 21.59 -29.26 -6.09
CA TYR A 663 20.81 -28.31 -6.88
C TYR A 663 20.17 -27.25 -5.95
N ARG A 664 20.27 -26.01 -6.35
CA ARG A 664 19.57 -24.93 -5.67
C ARG A 664 18.12 -24.84 -6.15
N GLN A 665 17.91 -24.94 -7.47
CA GLN A 665 16.62 -24.68 -8.11
C GLN A 665 16.55 -25.38 -9.48
N LEU A 666 15.33 -25.79 -9.85
CA LEU A 666 14.99 -26.31 -11.17
C LEU A 666 13.91 -25.43 -11.79
N ALA A 667 14.06 -25.09 -13.05
CA ALA A 667 13.02 -24.53 -13.88
C ALA A 667 12.38 -25.65 -14.70
N VAL A 668 11.07 -25.84 -14.57
CA VAL A 668 10.36 -26.93 -15.22
C VAL A 668 9.24 -26.36 -16.09
N ASN A 669 9.21 -26.77 -17.36
CA ASN A 669 8.12 -26.51 -18.27
C ASN A 669 7.37 -27.80 -18.58
N ILE A 670 6.05 -27.71 -18.72
CA ILE A 670 5.17 -28.86 -18.93
C ILE A 670 4.29 -28.71 -20.16
N ASP A 671 3.71 -29.81 -20.60
CA ASP A 671 2.54 -29.80 -21.48
C ASP A 671 1.31 -29.45 -20.63
N HIS A 672 0.78 -28.24 -20.81
CA HIS A 672 -0.38 -27.73 -20.07
C HIS A 672 -1.63 -28.64 -20.19
N SER A 673 -1.71 -29.48 -21.22
CA SER A 673 -2.80 -30.47 -21.34
C SER A 673 -2.75 -31.56 -20.27
N GLN A 674 -1.61 -31.75 -19.63
CA GLN A 674 -1.34 -32.75 -18.60
C GLN A 674 -1.02 -32.13 -17.22
N GLN A 675 -1.30 -30.86 -17.02
CA GLN A 675 -0.99 -30.10 -15.80
C GLN A 675 -1.50 -30.80 -14.53
N ALA A 676 -2.74 -31.31 -14.52
CA ALA A 676 -3.32 -32.00 -13.37
C ALA A 676 -2.56 -33.28 -12.97
N SER A 677 -1.95 -33.97 -13.96
CA SER A 677 -1.12 -35.14 -13.69
C SER A 677 0.20 -34.77 -13.03
N PHE A 678 0.78 -33.65 -13.49
CA PHE A 678 2.02 -33.13 -12.93
C PHE A 678 1.84 -32.56 -11.52
N GLU A 679 0.78 -31.81 -11.29
CA GLU A 679 0.45 -31.30 -9.95
C GLU A 679 0.19 -32.43 -8.95
N ALA A 680 -0.55 -33.46 -9.34
CA ALA A 680 -0.75 -34.64 -8.50
C ALA A 680 0.56 -35.40 -8.18
N TYR A 681 1.55 -35.35 -9.07
CA TYR A 681 2.88 -35.85 -8.79
C TYR A 681 3.64 -34.98 -7.80
N LEU A 682 3.59 -33.63 -7.94
CA LEU A 682 4.22 -32.72 -7.00
C LEU A 682 3.59 -32.80 -5.60
N ASP A 683 2.27 -32.93 -5.51
CA ASP A 683 1.55 -33.14 -4.25
C ASP A 683 2.08 -34.35 -3.46
N GLN A 684 2.52 -35.40 -4.14
CA GLN A 684 3.12 -36.58 -3.49
C GLN A 684 4.48 -36.26 -2.84
N TYR A 685 5.22 -35.31 -3.40
CA TYR A 685 6.48 -34.82 -2.81
C TYR A 685 6.22 -33.84 -1.66
N GLU A 686 5.20 -33.00 -1.75
CA GLU A 686 4.83 -32.07 -0.69
C GLU A 686 4.19 -32.77 0.53
N GLN A 687 3.38 -33.80 0.29
CA GLN A 687 2.73 -34.59 1.36
C GLN A 687 3.62 -35.74 1.87
N GLY A 688 4.65 -36.14 1.12
CA GLY A 688 5.59 -37.17 1.50
C GLY A 688 6.66 -36.72 2.49
N LEU A 689 7.59 -37.58 2.76
CA LEU A 689 8.71 -37.37 3.69
C LEU A 689 9.74 -36.35 3.19
N ASN A 690 9.64 -35.88 1.94
CA ASN A 690 10.61 -34.97 1.35
C ASN A 690 10.16 -33.50 1.40
N ARG A 691 10.18 -32.96 2.61
CA ARG A 691 9.99 -31.50 2.81
C ARG A 691 11.25 -30.68 2.47
N GLY A 692 12.17 -31.26 1.69
CA GLY A 692 13.40 -30.61 1.27
C GLY A 692 13.25 -29.65 0.09
N ILE A 693 12.05 -29.53 -0.48
CA ILE A 693 11.78 -28.67 -1.64
C ILE A 693 10.68 -27.64 -1.37
N SER A 694 10.74 -26.53 -2.09
CA SER A 694 9.70 -25.51 -2.21
C SER A 694 9.29 -25.40 -3.68
N VAL A 695 8.00 -25.38 -3.95
CA VAL A 695 7.47 -25.28 -5.31
C VAL A 695 6.75 -23.96 -5.48
N THR A 696 7.15 -23.18 -6.48
CA THR A 696 6.51 -21.92 -6.85
C THR A 696 5.92 -22.05 -8.25
N LEU A 697 4.65 -21.73 -8.40
CA LEU A 697 3.91 -21.88 -9.66
C LEU A 697 3.86 -20.53 -10.40
N ARG A 698 3.95 -20.59 -11.72
CA ARG A 698 3.67 -19.41 -12.57
C ARG A 698 2.27 -18.85 -12.33
N SER A 699 1.28 -19.70 -12.03
CA SER A 699 -0.08 -19.29 -11.67
C SER A 699 -0.14 -18.43 -10.41
N ASP A 700 0.79 -18.58 -9.46
CA ASP A 700 0.84 -17.78 -8.24
C ASP A 700 1.25 -16.34 -8.58
N TYR A 701 2.26 -16.16 -9.43
CA TYR A 701 2.63 -14.85 -9.97
C TYR A 701 1.49 -14.22 -10.77
N GLN A 702 0.81 -15.01 -11.60
CA GLN A 702 -0.36 -14.55 -12.34
C GLN A 702 -1.47 -14.06 -11.41
N GLN A 703 -1.80 -14.84 -10.39
CA GLN A 703 -2.81 -14.46 -9.39
C GLN A 703 -2.39 -13.21 -8.62
N ASN A 704 -1.13 -13.10 -8.22
CA ASN A 704 -0.57 -11.92 -7.55
C ASN A 704 -0.68 -10.66 -8.43
N PHE A 705 -0.36 -10.78 -9.71
CA PHE A 705 -0.52 -9.71 -10.68
C PHE A 705 -1.98 -9.27 -10.82
N GLN A 706 -2.89 -10.22 -10.99
CA GLN A 706 -4.33 -9.93 -11.10
C GLN A 706 -4.89 -9.31 -9.82
N ASN A 707 -4.47 -9.80 -8.64
CA ASN A 707 -4.84 -9.23 -7.35
C ASN A 707 -4.34 -7.78 -7.22
N SER A 708 -3.10 -7.51 -7.60
CA SER A 708 -2.53 -6.16 -7.58
C SER A 708 -3.28 -5.20 -8.51
N ARG A 709 -3.61 -5.64 -9.73
CA ARG A 709 -4.46 -4.89 -10.67
C ARG A 709 -5.85 -4.60 -10.08
N LEU A 710 -6.47 -5.61 -9.49
CA LEU A 710 -7.81 -5.49 -8.89
C LEU A 710 -7.78 -4.54 -7.70
N ASN A 711 -6.80 -4.65 -6.83
CA ASN A 711 -6.64 -3.78 -5.65
C ASN A 711 -6.52 -2.30 -6.06
N MET A 712 -5.75 -2.00 -7.09
CA MET A 712 -5.65 -0.64 -7.62
C MET A 712 -7.03 -0.10 -8.08
N VAL A 713 -7.80 -0.90 -8.81
CA VAL A 713 -9.15 -0.51 -9.26
C VAL A 713 -10.12 -0.37 -8.09
N LEU A 714 -10.07 -1.27 -7.12
CA LEU A 714 -10.93 -1.21 -5.94
C LEU A 714 -10.66 0.04 -5.11
N VAL A 715 -9.41 0.42 -4.91
CA VAL A 715 -9.05 1.57 -4.08
C VAL A 715 -9.30 2.89 -4.82
N GLN A 716 -8.61 3.12 -5.92
CA GLN A 716 -8.67 4.42 -6.63
C GLN A 716 -9.94 4.53 -7.49
N GLY A 717 -10.35 3.45 -8.15
CA GLY A 717 -11.53 3.41 -9.01
C GLY A 717 -12.83 3.61 -8.22
N LEU A 718 -12.95 3.01 -7.02
CA LEU A 718 -14.13 3.21 -6.17
C LEU A 718 -14.25 4.67 -5.72
N VAL A 719 -13.17 5.28 -5.25
CA VAL A 719 -13.17 6.69 -4.89
C VAL A 719 -13.58 7.56 -6.09
N GLY A 720 -13.01 7.29 -7.26
CA GLY A 720 -13.35 7.96 -8.51
C GLY A 720 -14.84 7.80 -8.90
N LEU A 721 -15.40 6.60 -8.75
CA LEU A 721 -16.82 6.33 -9.01
C LEU A 721 -17.74 7.06 -8.03
N VAL A 722 -17.41 7.09 -6.75
CA VAL A 722 -18.20 7.83 -5.76
C VAL A 722 -18.12 9.34 -6.04
N LEU A 723 -16.95 9.88 -6.38
CA LEU A 723 -16.79 11.28 -6.79
C LEU A 723 -17.58 11.58 -8.07
N LEU A 724 -17.58 10.69 -9.05
CA LEU A 724 -18.42 10.81 -10.24
C LEU A 724 -19.91 10.84 -9.88
N GLY A 725 -20.36 9.93 -9.01
CA GLY A 725 -21.74 9.91 -8.52
C GLY A 725 -22.12 11.22 -7.82
N ILE A 726 -21.24 11.75 -6.98
CA ILE A 726 -21.40 13.04 -6.30
C ILE A 726 -21.49 14.18 -7.33
N ALA A 727 -20.63 14.21 -8.33
CA ALA A 727 -20.63 15.24 -9.37
C ALA A 727 -21.90 15.17 -10.25
N LEU A 728 -22.37 13.96 -10.58
CA LEU A 728 -23.64 13.75 -11.31
C LEU A 728 -24.86 14.16 -10.47
N LEU A 729 -24.88 13.85 -9.17
CA LEU A 729 -25.90 14.33 -8.24
C LEU A 729 -25.93 15.86 -8.16
N ASN A 730 -24.75 16.49 -8.16
CA ASN A 730 -24.63 17.94 -8.21
C ASN A 730 -25.20 18.54 -9.51
N PHE A 731 -24.93 17.88 -10.65
CA PHE A 731 -25.50 18.27 -11.93
C PHE A 731 -27.04 18.10 -11.96
N LEU A 732 -27.54 16.97 -11.46
CA LEU A 732 -28.97 16.73 -11.29
C LEU A 732 -29.64 17.84 -10.45
N ASN A 733 -29.03 18.18 -9.31
CA ASN A 733 -29.52 19.25 -8.44
C ASN A 733 -29.51 20.62 -9.16
N LEU A 734 -28.46 20.91 -9.94
CA LEU A 734 -28.39 22.12 -10.75
C LEU A 734 -29.59 22.24 -11.72
N LEU A 735 -29.90 21.16 -12.46
CA LEU A 735 -31.02 21.12 -13.41
C LEU A 735 -32.38 21.19 -12.70
N ALA A 736 -32.55 20.45 -11.61
CA ALA A 736 -33.78 20.43 -10.83
C ALA A 736 -34.11 21.80 -10.26
N VAL A 737 -33.15 22.44 -9.60
CA VAL A 737 -33.37 23.77 -9.00
C VAL A 737 -33.66 24.82 -10.07
N LYS A 738 -32.93 24.83 -11.19
CA LYS A 738 -33.19 25.75 -12.28
C LYS A 738 -34.60 25.61 -12.88
N THR A 739 -35.10 24.39 -12.97
CA THR A 739 -36.45 24.13 -13.46
C THR A 739 -37.51 24.54 -12.44
N ILE A 740 -37.32 24.14 -11.16
CA ILE A 740 -38.31 24.38 -10.11
C ILE A 740 -38.41 25.86 -9.72
N SER A 741 -37.30 26.59 -9.66
CA SER A 741 -37.28 28.01 -9.26
C SER A 741 -37.95 28.95 -10.27
N ARG A 742 -38.21 28.51 -11.48
CA ARG A 742 -38.83 29.30 -12.56
C ARG A 742 -40.32 29.05 -12.74
N ARG A 743 -40.99 28.50 -11.71
CA ARG A 743 -42.42 28.18 -11.73
C ARG A 743 -43.29 29.34 -12.20
N ARG A 744 -43.02 30.56 -11.71
CA ARG A 744 -43.73 31.78 -12.08
C ARG A 744 -43.44 32.21 -13.53
N GLU A 745 -42.17 32.12 -13.97
CA GLU A 745 -41.76 32.41 -15.34
C GLU A 745 -42.44 31.50 -16.34
N PHE A 746 -42.53 30.21 -16.05
CA PHE A 746 -43.27 29.27 -16.89
C PHE A 746 -44.76 29.50 -16.92
N ALA A 747 -45.37 29.98 -15.80
CA ALA A 747 -46.77 30.38 -15.78
C ALA A 747 -47.00 31.61 -16.65
N VAL A 748 -46.06 32.57 -16.65
CA VAL A 748 -46.13 33.74 -17.57
C VAL A 748 -46.00 33.33 -19.01
N TYR A 749 -45.11 32.41 -19.38
CA TYR A 749 -44.98 31.89 -20.76
C TYR A 749 -46.28 31.20 -21.21
N GLN A 750 -46.94 30.46 -20.34
CA GLN A 750 -48.24 29.80 -20.66
C GLN A 750 -49.36 30.83 -20.79
N SER A 751 -49.40 31.87 -19.96
CA SER A 751 -50.40 32.97 -20.12
C SER A 751 -50.24 33.77 -21.42
N LEU A 752 -49.01 33.80 -22.00
CA LEU A 752 -48.66 34.37 -23.26
C LEU A 752 -48.91 33.43 -24.46
N GLY A 753 -49.51 32.23 -24.23
CA GLY A 753 -49.88 31.30 -25.29
C GLY A 753 -48.88 30.16 -25.57
N MET A 754 -47.81 29.99 -24.75
CA MET A 754 -46.90 28.87 -24.92
C MET A 754 -47.57 27.55 -24.51
N THR A 755 -47.56 26.56 -25.37
CA THR A 755 -48.12 25.23 -25.10
C THR A 755 -47.21 24.45 -24.16
N LEU A 756 -47.80 23.42 -23.47
CA LEU A 756 -47.01 22.54 -22.57
C LEU A 756 -45.94 21.78 -23.34
N ALA A 757 -46.22 21.40 -24.63
CA ALA A 757 -45.24 20.75 -25.47
C ALA A 757 -44.06 21.66 -25.82
N GLN A 758 -44.29 22.93 -26.12
CA GLN A 758 -43.22 23.92 -26.32
C GLN A 758 -42.43 24.19 -25.06
N LEU A 759 -43.06 24.26 -23.89
CA LEU A 759 -42.41 24.40 -22.62
C LEU A 759 -41.54 23.19 -22.30
N ARG A 760 -42.00 21.95 -22.58
CA ARG A 760 -41.23 20.73 -22.45
C ARG A 760 -40.00 20.71 -23.37
N ARG A 761 -40.17 21.15 -24.64
CA ARG A 761 -39.04 21.30 -25.56
C ARG A 761 -38.04 22.33 -25.10
N LEU A 762 -38.48 23.47 -24.49
CA LEU A 762 -37.61 24.48 -23.96
C LEU A 762 -36.72 23.91 -22.83
N VAL A 763 -37.29 23.25 -21.82
CA VAL A 763 -36.49 22.72 -20.68
C VAL A 763 -35.60 21.57 -21.12
N LEU A 764 -35.96 20.79 -22.11
CA LEU A 764 -35.09 19.78 -22.72
C LEU A 764 -33.87 20.42 -23.41
N LEU A 765 -34.09 21.45 -24.20
CA LEU A 765 -32.99 22.20 -24.84
C LEU A 765 -32.09 22.87 -23.83
N GLU A 766 -32.63 23.41 -22.73
CA GLU A 766 -31.84 23.95 -21.65
C GLU A 766 -30.98 22.88 -21.01
N GLY A 767 -31.53 21.71 -20.68
CA GLY A 767 -30.77 20.57 -20.13
C GLY A 767 -29.63 20.13 -21.07
N LEU A 768 -29.93 20.00 -22.35
CA LEU A 768 -28.95 19.62 -23.38
C LEU A 768 -27.82 20.67 -23.51
N PHE A 769 -28.14 21.97 -23.48
CA PHE A 769 -27.12 23.02 -23.55
C PHE A 769 -26.23 23.06 -22.31
N TYR A 770 -26.76 22.71 -21.12
CA TYR A 770 -25.93 22.54 -19.92
C TYR A 770 -24.99 21.35 -20.05
N ALA A 771 -25.44 20.22 -20.55
CA ALA A 771 -24.59 19.05 -20.80
C ALA A 771 -23.51 19.33 -21.86
N LEU A 772 -23.90 19.99 -22.97
CA LEU A 772 -22.94 20.41 -24.02
C LEU A 772 -21.90 21.41 -23.50
N ALA A 773 -22.29 22.37 -22.65
CA ALA A 773 -21.36 23.30 -22.06
C ALA A 773 -20.37 22.62 -21.11
N MET A 774 -20.77 21.56 -20.38
CA MET A 774 -19.87 20.75 -19.59
C MET A 774 -18.98 19.90 -20.47
N ALA A 775 -19.54 19.23 -21.49
CA ALA A 775 -18.79 18.41 -22.44
C ALA A 775 -17.69 19.22 -23.16
N ALA A 776 -17.98 20.50 -23.49
CA ALA A 776 -17.02 21.41 -24.11
C ALA A 776 -15.78 21.69 -23.25
N VAL A 777 -15.85 21.45 -21.95
CA VAL A 777 -14.70 21.54 -21.03
C VAL A 777 -14.11 20.15 -20.78
N LEU A 778 -14.97 19.16 -20.50
CA LEU A 778 -14.54 17.80 -20.18
C LEU A 778 -13.72 17.16 -21.31
N VAL A 779 -14.23 17.22 -22.55
CA VAL A 779 -13.60 16.52 -23.67
C VAL A 779 -12.16 17.00 -23.92
N PRO A 780 -11.89 18.29 -24.18
CA PRO A 780 -10.53 18.71 -24.49
C PRO A 780 -9.56 18.52 -23.31
N VAL A 781 -10.03 18.73 -22.07
CA VAL A 781 -9.13 18.57 -20.91
C VAL A 781 -8.84 17.09 -20.64
N SER A 782 -9.84 16.21 -20.69
CA SER A 782 -9.63 14.78 -20.44
C SER A 782 -8.82 14.12 -21.57
N VAL A 783 -9.05 14.50 -22.81
CA VAL A 783 -8.23 14.00 -23.95
C VAL A 783 -6.81 14.56 -23.87
N GLY A 784 -6.66 15.85 -23.56
CA GLY A 784 -5.35 16.47 -23.33
C GLY A 784 -4.57 15.80 -22.19
N PHE A 785 -5.23 15.49 -21.08
CA PHE A 785 -4.66 14.76 -19.95
C PHE A 785 -4.19 13.35 -20.37
N ALA A 786 -5.04 12.60 -21.07
CA ALA A 786 -4.70 11.27 -21.57
C ALA A 786 -3.51 11.27 -22.53
N LEU A 787 -3.41 12.28 -23.42
CA LEU A 787 -2.33 12.34 -24.43
C LEU A 787 -1.03 12.95 -23.93
N ALA A 788 -1.09 13.96 -23.06
CA ALA A 788 0.08 14.75 -22.68
C ALA A 788 0.64 14.39 -21.29
N VAL A 789 -0.20 13.91 -20.36
CA VAL A 789 0.21 13.65 -18.98
C VAL A 789 0.38 12.15 -18.73
N MET A 790 -0.58 11.33 -19.18
CA MET A 790 -0.58 9.90 -18.88
C MET A 790 0.64 9.13 -19.41
N PRO A 791 1.23 9.44 -20.58
CA PRO A 791 2.44 8.74 -21.00
C PRO A 791 3.59 8.83 -19.99
N GLY A 792 3.84 10.03 -19.43
CA GLY A 792 4.85 10.21 -18.40
C GLY A 792 4.49 9.50 -17.10
N VAL A 793 3.23 9.60 -16.68
CA VAL A 793 2.74 8.91 -15.47
C VAL A 793 2.90 7.38 -15.60
N ILE A 794 2.64 6.81 -16.78
CA ILE A 794 2.77 5.37 -16.99
C ILE A 794 4.24 4.94 -17.05
N ALA A 795 5.12 5.75 -17.63
CA ALA A 795 6.55 5.45 -17.67
C ALA A 795 7.16 5.34 -16.26
N ASP A 796 6.71 6.20 -15.34
CA ASP A 796 7.18 6.21 -13.94
C ASP A 796 6.37 5.25 -13.03
N PHE A 797 5.28 4.67 -13.54
CA PHE A 797 4.34 3.90 -12.72
C PHE A 797 4.82 2.48 -12.44
N SER A 798 5.27 1.77 -13.48
CA SER A 798 5.71 0.37 -13.38
C SER A 798 6.50 -0.03 -14.62
N TRP A 799 7.56 -0.81 -14.43
CA TRP A 799 8.38 -1.36 -15.51
C TRP A 799 7.61 -2.31 -16.45
N VAL A 800 6.47 -2.89 -15.99
CA VAL A 800 5.58 -3.73 -16.82
C VAL A 800 4.44 -2.94 -17.46
N ALA A 801 4.46 -1.62 -17.37
CA ALA A 801 3.38 -0.81 -17.90
C ALA A 801 3.72 -0.25 -19.28
N VAL A 802 2.87 -0.54 -20.26
CA VAL A 802 2.95 0.01 -21.61
C VAL A 802 1.76 0.92 -21.82
N TYR A 803 2.01 2.20 -22.12
CA TYR A 803 0.94 3.16 -22.28
C TYR A 803 -0.02 2.80 -23.42
N HIS A 804 -1.32 2.73 -23.10
CA HIS A 804 -2.41 2.58 -24.04
C HIS A 804 -3.36 3.77 -23.91
N PHE A 805 -3.58 4.49 -25.00
CA PHE A 805 -4.54 5.59 -25.02
C PHE A 805 -5.95 5.10 -24.76
N THR A 806 -6.59 5.65 -23.73
CA THR A 806 -7.99 5.35 -23.39
C THR A 806 -8.70 6.56 -22.83
N VAL A 807 -9.96 6.71 -23.19
CA VAL A 807 -10.88 7.74 -22.67
C VAL A 807 -12.24 7.13 -22.30
N ALA A 808 -12.27 5.83 -21.96
CA ALA A 808 -13.48 5.12 -21.59
C ALA A 808 -14.28 5.79 -20.45
N PRO A 809 -13.65 6.26 -19.33
CA PRO A 809 -14.36 6.96 -18.27
C PRO A 809 -15.02 8.27 -18.72
N LEU A 810 -14.42 8.99 -19.66
CA LEU A 810 -15.01 10.18 -20.26
C LEU A 810 -16.32 9.86 -21.00
N TRP A 811 -16.33 8.79 -21.82
CA TRP A 811 -17.54 8.37 -22.52
C TRP A 811 -18.66 7.96 -21.58
N ALA A 812 -18.33 7.22 -20.52
CA ALA A 812 -19.29 6.84 -19.48
C ALA A 812 -19.90 8.08 -18.78
N ALA A 813 -19.06 9.07 -18.43
CA ALA A 813 -19.50 10.32 -17.82
C ALA A 813 -20.37 11.16 -18.77
N LEU A 814 -20.01 11.25 -20.06
CA LEU A 814 -20.82 11.95 -21.08
C LEU A 814 -22.19 11.30 -21.31
N LEU A 815 -22.23 9.96 -21.33
CA LEU A 815 -23.48 9.22 -21.42
C LEU A 815 -24.38 9.50 -20.20
N ALA A 816 -23.82 9.44 -18.99
CA ALA A 816 -24.54 9.76 -17.76
C ALA A 816 -25.06 11.22 -17.74
N LEU A 817 -24.25 12.17 -18.19
CA LEU A 817 -24.66 13.57 -18.36
C LEU A 817 -25.84 13.71 -19.33
N ALA A 818 -25.76 13.04 -20.48
CA ALA A 818 -26.83 13.09 -21.49
C ALA A 818 -28.15 12.52 -20.95
N VAL A 819 -28.08 11.38 -20.26
CA VAL A 819 -29.25 10.76 -19.61
C VAL A 819 -29.88 11.71 -18.59
N LEU A 820 -29.07 12.29 -17.69
CA LEU A 820 -29.57 13.24 -16.70
C LEU A 820 -30.13 14.52 -17.32
N ALA A 821 -29.49 15.04 -18.36
CA ALA A 821 -29.95 16.24 -19.08
C ALA A 821 -31.31 16.05 -19.77
N LEU A 822 -31.58 14.85 -20.27
CA LEU A 822 -32.82 14.51 -20.93
C LEU A 822 -33.93 14.11 -19.94
N ALA A 823 -33.60 13.43 -18.84
CA ALA A 823 -34.57 12.91 -17.88
C ALA A 823 -35.01 13.96 -16.82
N THR A 824 -34.06 14.71 -16.26
CA THR A 824 -34.31 15.57 -15.07
C THR A 824 -35.24 16.75 -15.38
N PRO A 825 -35.04 17.57 -16.43
CA PRO A 825 -35.88 18.75 -16.63
C PRO A 825 -37.35 18.43 -16.91
N PRO A 826 -37.70 17.42 -17.75
CA PRO A 826 -39.10 17.03 -17.93
C PRO A 826 -39.77 16.46 -16.68
N ALA A 827 -39.01 15.69 -15.88
CA ALA A 827 -39.50 15.16 -14.61
C ALA A 827 -39.82 16.31 -13.62
N CYS A 828 -38.92 17.25 -13.46
CA CYS A 828 -39.14 18.46 -12.62
C CYS A 828 -40.29 19.32 -13.17
N LEU A 829 -40.45 19.43 -14.47
CA LEU A 829 -41.51 20.23 -15.09
C LEU A 829 -42.89 19.68 -14.72
N ARG A 830 -43.09 18.32 -14.64
CA ARG A 830 -44.34 17.72 -14.19
C ARG A 830 -44.77 18.19 -12.80
N PHE A 831 -43.82 18.40 -11.88
CA PHE A 831 -44.11 18.92 -10.54
C PHE A 831 -44.42 20.42 -10.56
N VAL A 832 -43.73 21.20 -11.38
CA VAL A 832 -43.86 22.62 -11.50
C VAL A 832 -45.18 23.02 -12.16
N THR A 833 -45.69 22.21 -13.07
CA THR A 833 -46.97 22.46 -13.81
C THR A 833 -48.21 21.95 -13.10
N ARG A 834 -48.08 21.35 -11.89
CA ARG A 834 -49.24 20.97 -11.08
C ARG A 834 -49.96 22.24 -10.57
N GLY A 835 -51.30 22.27 -10.63
CA GLY A 835 -52.16 23.39 -10.30
C GLY A 835 -52.44 24.32 -11.48
N THR A 836 -53.43 25.21 -11.30
CA THR A 836 -53.89 26.19 -12.30
C THR A 836 -52.84 27.24 -12.58
N ILE A 837 -52.86 27.86 -13.76
CA ILE A 837 -51.98 29.00 -14.13
C ILE A 837 -52.09 30.14 -13.13
N GLN A 838 -53.36 30.39 -12.69
CA GLN A 838 -53.67 31.47 -11.76
C GLN A 838 -53.05 31.24 -10.36
N GLU A 839 -53.12 30.00 -9.85
CA GLU A 839 -52.44 29.63 -8.58
C GLU A 839 -50.92 29.74 -8.66
N ARG A 840 -50.33 29.40 -9.81
CA ARG A 840 -48.87 29.47 -10.02
C ARG A 840 -48.37 30.91 -10.18
N LEU A 841 -49.20 31.82 -10.63
CA LEU A 841 -48.91 33.27 -10.66
C LEU A 841 -49.01 33.90 -9.26
N ARG A 842 -49.96 33.42 -8.42
CA ARG A 842 -50.20 33.89 -7.04
C ARG A 842 -49.19 33.39 -6.00
N THR A 843 -48.56 32.27 -6.23
CA THR A 843 -47.57 31.66 -5.29
C THR A 843 -46.26 32.50 -5.15
N GLY A 844 -46.29 33.75 -5.25
CA GLY A 844 -45.22 34.72 -5.03
C GLY A 844 -45.55 35.85 -4.06
N GLU A 845 -46.76 35.86 -3.55
CA GLU A 845 -47.20 36.68 -2.42
C GLU A 845 -47.29 35.77 -1.17
#